data_59f710f9b06fc040d4e121657f6d5794
#
_entry.id   59f710f9b06fc040d4e121657f6d5794
#
_cell.length_a   1.000
_cell.length_b   1.000
_cell.length_c   1.000
_cell.angle_alpha   90.00
_cell.angle_beta   90.00
_cell.angle_gamma   90.00
#
_symmetry.space_group_name_H-M   'P 1'
#
loop_
_entity.id
_entity.type
_entity.pdbx_description
1 polymer ?
#
loop_
_entity_poly.entity_id
_entity_poly.type
_entity_poly.pdbx_seq_one_letter_code
_entity_poly.pdbx_strand_id
1 'polypeptide(L)'
;MTELSRVPVTALKGVGAALAEKLARVGLETLQDILFHLPLRYQDRTRVTAIGALRPGADAVVEGVVAGADVALGRRRSLLVRLQDGSGTLSLRFYHFSQAQKDGLKRGTHLRCYGEVRPGASGLEIYHPEYRALNGDEPIPVEQTLTPIYPTTEGLTQQRLRQLSQQALAMLGPSSLPDWLPAELARDYQLGPLDQAIRYLHRPPPDADIEELAEGRHWAQLRLAFEELLTHQLSLQRLREAVRSQAAPRLPAASRLPKRFLANLGFQPTGAQRRVGAEIAYDLAQDEPMLRLVQGDVGAGKTVVAALAALQAIEAGYQVALMAPTEILAEQHFLNFSKWLQPLDIEVAWLAGKLKGKARAAALERIGDGAPMVVGTHALFQDEVKFKRLALAIIDEQHRFGVQQRLALRQKGVDGRLCPHQLIMTATPIPRTLAMSAYADLDTSILDELPPGRTPVNTVLVADSRRIEVIERVRAACREGRQAYWVCTLIEESEELTCQAAETTYEELSSALGELRVGLIHGRMKPADKAVVMEAFKEGMLQLLVATTVIEVGVDVPNASLMIIENPERLGLAQLHQLRGRVGRGSAASHCVLLYHPPLSQIGRERLGIMRETSDGFVIAEKDLELRGPGEMLGTRQTGLLQFKVADLMRDADLLPAVRDAAQSLLAHWPQHVSPLLERWLRHGQQYGQV
;
A
#
# COMPACT_ATOMS: atom_id res chain seq x y z
N MET A 1 29.31 29.78 2.61
CA MET A 1 28.32 29.44 3.66
C MET A 1 28.14 27.94 3.66
N THR A 2 28.08 27.30 4.81
CA THR A 2 27.96 25.84 4.92
C THR A 2 26.52 25.43 4.56
N GLU A 3 26.37 24.38 3.72
CA GLU A 3 25.04 23.84 3.40
C GLU A 3 24.31 23.39 4.65
N LEU A 4 23.03 23.71 4.78
CA LEU A 4 22.19 23.38 5.94
C LEU A 4 22.04 21.87 6.15
N SER A 5 22.29 21.08 5.11
CA SER A 5 22.36 19.62 5.17
C SER A 5 23.50 19.06 6.03
N ARG A 6 24.55 19.88 6.27
CA ARG A 6 25.73 19.52 7.07
C ARG A 6 25.77 20.21 8.42
N VAL A 7 24.86 21.13 8.70
CA VAL A 7 24.80 21.86 9.98
C VAL A 7 23.91 21.08 10.95
N PRO A 8 24.45 20.56 12.08
CA PRO A 8 23.67 19.79 13.02
C PRO A 8 22.68 20.68 13.79
N VAL A 9 21.56 20.08 14.27
CA VAL A 9 20.54 20.80 15.03
C VAL A 9 21.08 21.45 16.31
N THR A 10 22.20 20.99 16.85
CA THR A 10 22.89 21.56 18.02
C THR A 10 23.43 22.97 17.78
N ALA A 11 23.50 23.42 16.52
CA ALA A 11 23.85 24.80 16.17
C ALA A 11 22.72 25.81 16.53
N LEU A 12 21.49 25.33 16.75
CA LEU A 12 20.37 26.16 17.14
C LEU A 12 20.41 26.47 18.65
N LYS A 13 20.04 27.72 18.97
CA LYS A 13 20.00 28.18 20.38
C LYS A 13 19.05 27.31 21.20
N GLY A 14 19.56 26.78 22.31
CA GLY A 14 18.81 25.97 23.27
C GLY A 14 18.65 24.52 22.87
N VAL A 15 19.39 24.00 21.90
CA VAL A 15 19.47 22.59 21.57
C VAL A 15 20.71 22.01 22.24
N GLY A 16 20.52 21.43 23.45
CA GLY A 16 21.52 20.61 24.11
C GLY A 16 21.41 19.14 23.74
N ALA A 17 22.33 18.30 24.22
CA ALA A 17 22.42 16.86 23.88
C ALA A 17 21.08 16.10 24.07
N ALA A 18 20.40 16.32 25.20
CA ALA A 18 19.12 15.66 25.49
C ALA A 18 17.99 16.03 24.52
N LEU A 19 17.97 17.27 24.02
CA LEU A 19 16.98 17.66 23.00
C LEU A 19 17.37 17.17 21.63
N ALA A 20 18.67 17.18 21.28
CA ALA A 20 19.18 16.63 20.03
C ALA A 20 18.85 15.12 19.91
N GLU A 21 18.98 14.35 20.98
CA GLU A 21 18.57 12.94 21.01
C GLU A 21 17.08 12.74 20.74
N LYS A 22 16.21 13.62 21.31
CA LYS A 22 14.77 13.56 21.04
C LYS A 22 14.42 13.92 19.59
N LEU A 23 15.12 14.92 19.03
CA LEU A 23 14.98 15.32 17.63
C LEU A 23 15.44 14.21 16.69
N ALA A 24 16.56 13.52 17.00
CA ALA A 24 17.05 12.41 16.21
C ALA A 24 16.07 11.23 16.15
N ARG A 25 15.29 10.97 17.22
CA ARG A 25 14.22 9.93 17.22
C ARG A 25 13.12 10.17 16.19
N VAL A 26 12.93 11.42 15.77
CA VAL A 26 12.00 11.81 14.70
C VAL A 26 12.70 12.17 13.39
N GLY A 27 13.97 11.78 13.25
CA GLY A 27 14.75 11.99 12.04
C GLY A 27 15.24 13.45 11.82
N LEU A 28 15.29 14.27 12.87
CA LEU A 28 15.70 15.67 12.79
C LEU A 28 17.13 15.84 13.34
N GLU A 29 18.13 15.67 12.49
CA GLU A 29 19.54 15.70 12.86
C GLU A 29 20.24 16.98 12.38
N THR A 30 19.79 17.55 11.25
CA THR A 30 20.37 18.73 10.60
C THR A 30 19.38 19.89 10.49
N LEU A 31 19.86 21.07 10.15
CA LEU A 31 18.99 22.22 9.90
C LEU A 31 18.11 22.01 8.66
N GLN A 32 18.60 21.30 7.66
CA GLN A 32 17.79 20.88 6.51
C GLN A 32 16.62 20.02 6.96
N ASP A 33 16.82 19.06 7.88
CA ASP A 33 15.74 18.21 8.36
C ASP A 33 14.65 19.01 9.07
N ILE A 34 15.04 20.05 9.84
CA ILE A 34 14.08 20.97 10.47
C ILE A 34 13.25 21.72 9.40
N LEU A 35 13.87 22.18 8.30
CA LEU A 35 13.19 22.87 7.21
C LEU A 35 12.27 21.97 6.39
N PHE A 36 12.58 20.69 6.31
CA PHE A 36 11.75 19.68 5.64
C PHE A 36 10.79 18.95 6.59
N HIS A 37 10.78 19.33 7.88
CA HIS A 37 9.76 18.92 8.85
C HIS A 37 8.56 19.84 8.75
N LEU A 38 7.70 19.60 7.76
CA LEU A 38 6.61 20.50 7.40
C LEU A 38 5.45 20.42 8.40
N PRO A 39 4.68 21.53 8.54
CA PRO A 39 3.46 21.54 9.33
C PRO A 39 2.39 20.59 8.76
N LEU A 40 1.67 19.90 9.65
CA LEU A 40 0.51 19.07 9.30
C LEU A 40 -0.73 19.92 8.99
N ARG A 41 -0.87 21.05 9.68
CA ARG A 41 -2.00 21.95 9.56
C ARG A 41 -1.64 23.32 10.12
N TYR A 42 -2.53 24.29 9.92
CA TYR A 42 -2.35 25.67 10.37
C TYR A 42 -3.50 26.11 11.25
N GLN A 43 -3.24 27.04 12.14
CA GLN A 43 -4.23 27.70 12.97
C GLN A 43 -4.20 29.22 12.66
N ASP A 44 -5.39 29.80 12.42
CA ASP A 44 -5.48 31.24 12.26
C ASP A 44 -5.47 31.91 13.65
N ARG A 45 -4.33 32.53 13.99
CA ARG A 45 -4.14 33.34 15.20
C ARG A 45 -3.86 34.82 14.86
N THR A 46 -4.16 35.19 13.62
CA THR A 46 -3.83 36.53 13.09
C THR A 46 -4.88 37.59 13.41
N ARG A 47 -6.06 37.20 13.89
CA ARG A 47 -7.18 38.08 14.22
C ARG A 47 -7.72 37.77 15.60
N VAL A 48 -8.07 38.84 16.34
CA VAL A 48 -8.86 38.71 17.56
C VAL A 48 -10.33 38.73 17.19
N THR A 49 -11.06 37.71 17.64
CA THR A 49 -12.50 37.59 17.44
C THR A 49 -13.24 38.11 18.67
N ALA A 50 -14.21 38.99 18.48
CA ALA A 50 -15.07 39.45 19.57
C ALA A 50 -15.86 38.30 20.16
N ILE A 51 -16.01 38.22 21.49
CA ILE A 51 -16.69 37.12 22.20
C ILE A 51 -18.13 36.93 21.67
N GLY A 52 -18.85 38.02 21.38
CA GLY A 52 -20.21 38.00 20.85
C GLY A 52 -20.32 37.46 19.42
N ALA A 53 -19.21 37.36 18.67
CA ALA A 53 -19.15 36.81 17.30
C ALA A 53 -18.69 35.35 17.22
N LEU A 54 -18.36 34.71 18.36
CA LEU A 54 -17.87 33.36 18.43
C LEU A 54 -18.93 32.34 17.96
N ARG A 55 -18.47 31.31 17.25
CA ARG A 55 -19.31 30.16 16.80
C ARG A 55 -18.81 28.85 17.40
N PRO A 56 -19.70 27.97 17.88
CA PRO A 56 -19.30 26.64 18.33
C PRO A 56 -18.61 25.84 17.21
N GLY A 57 -17.54 25.13 17.60
CA GLY A 57 -16.73 24.32 16.69
C GLY A 57 -15.62 25.09 15.98
N ALA A 58 -15.54 26.42 16.09
CA ALA A 58 -14.48 27.21 15.51
C ALA A 58 -13.33 27.43 16.49
N ASP A 59 -12.09 27.42 16.00
CA ASP A 59 -10.93 27.92 16.74
C ASP A 59 -10.91 29.46 16.69
N ALA A 60 -10.63 30.12 17.83
CA ALA A 60 -10.59 31.58 17.90
C ALA A 60 -9.52 32.10 18.84
N VAL A 61 -8.93 33.27 18.47
CA VAL A 61 -8.19 34.11 19.39
C VAL A 61 -9.17 35.12 20.01
N VAL A 62 -9.20 35.17 21.32
CA VAL A 62 -10.09 36.07 22.06
C VAL A 62 -9.28 36.90 23.03
N GLU A 63 -9.61 38.17 23.14
CA GLU A 63 -9.10 39.05 24.17
C GLU A 63 -10.22 39.48 25.12
N GLY A 64 -9.89 39.63 26.38
CA GLY A 64 -10.86 40.13 27.36
C GLY A 64 -10.27 40.25 28.75
N VAL A 65 -11.10 40.78 29.63
CA VAL A 65 -10.78 40.98 31.04
C VAL A 65 -11.44 39.86 31.86
N VAL A 66 -10.70 39.31 32.80
CA VAL A 66 -11.22 38.30 33.73
C VAL A 66 -12.25 38.94 34.64
N ALA A 67 -13.50 38.56 34.53
CA ALA A 67 -14.60 38.99 35.39
C ALA A 67 -14.66 38.19 36.71
N GLY A 68 -14.18 36.96 36.73
CA GLY A 68 -14.10 36.11 37.90
C GLY A 68 -13.43 34.77 37.60
N ALA A 69 -12.88 34.12 38.63
CA ALA A 69 -12.25 32.83 38.55
C ALA A 69 -12.66 31.96 39.76
N ASP A 70 -13.42 30.92 39.54
CA ASP A 70 -14.03 30.06 40.54
C ASP A 70 -13.60 28.61 40.35
N VAL A 71 -13.44 27.87 41.45
CA VAL A 71 -13.24 26.41 41.39
C VAL A 71 -14.60 25.71 41.41
N ALA A 72 -15.00 25.17 40.27
CA ALA A 72 -16.24 24.42 40.15
C ALA A 72 -16.02 22.98 40.62
N LEU A 73 -16.90 22.54 41.55
CA LEU A 73 -16.98 21.20 42.09
C LEU A 73 -18.11 20.47 41.34
N GLY A 74 -17.77 19.71 40.30
CA GLY A 74 -18.68 18.85 39.55
C GLY A 74 -18.18 17.39 39.56
N ARG A 75 -18.49 16.60 38.51
CA ARG A 75 -17.94 15.24 38.33
C ARG A 75 -16.40 15.24 38.37
N ARG A 76 -15.79 16.32 37.92
CA ARG A 76 -14.34 16.59 38.05
C ARG A 76 -14.14 18.01 38.48
N ARG A 77 -13.21 18.25 39.44
CA ARG A 77 -12.79 19.58 39.87
C ARG A 77 -12.19 20.34 38.70
N SER A 78 -12.64 21.57 38.43
CA SER A 78 -12.14 22.43 37.38
C SER A 78 -12.06 23.90 37.83
N LEU A 79 -11.07 24.63 37.29
CA LEU A 79 -11.01 26.08 37.40
C LEU A 79 -11.81 26.66 36.24
N LEU A 80 -12.83 27.45 36.55
CA LEU A 80 -13.67 28.15 35.59
C LEU A 80 -13.35 29.66 35.67
N VAL A 81 -12.83 30.23 34.57
CA VAL A 81 -12.48 31.63 34.44
C VAL A 81 -13.44 32.28 33.45
N ARG A 82 -14.14 33.34 33.88
CA ARG A 82 -15.05 34.10 33.03
C ARG A 82 -14.33 35.26 32.42
N LEU A 83 -14.29 35.35 31.11
CA LEU A 83 -13.66 36.38 30.31
C LEU A 83 -14.71 37.25 29.64
N GLN A 84 -14.54 38.57 29.64
CA GLN A 84 -15.46 39.53 29.03
C GLN A 84 -14.69 40.55 28.19
N ASP A 85 -15.24 40.95 27.04
CA ASP A 85 -14.66 41.94 26.12
C ASP A 85 -15.63 43.10 25.79
N GLY A 86 -16.77 43.18 26.51
CA GLY A 86 -17.84 44.15 26.23
C GLY A 86 -18.85 43.69 25.17
N SER A 87 -18.54 42.70 24.32
CA SER A 87 -19.46 42.13 23.34
C SER A 87 -20.16 40.86 23.88
N GLY A 88 -19.55 40.19 24.85
CA GLY A 88 -20.05 38.94 25.42
C GLY A 88 -19.24 38.42 26.59
N THR A 89 -19.60 37.20 27.03
CA THR A 89 -18.90 36.47 28.09
C THR A 89 -18.54 35.09 27.59
N LEU A 90 -17.26 34.66 27.82
CA LEU A 90 -16.71 33.37 27.49
C LEU A 90 -16.17 32.70 28.76
N SER A 91 -16.41 31.41 28.92
CA SER A 91 -15.88 30.60 30.02
C SER A 91 -14.63 29.82 29.59
N LEU A 92 -13.52 30.02 30.31
CA LEU A 92 -12.30 29.19 30.12
C LEU A 92 -12.28 28.12 31.20
N ARG A 93 -12.18 26.85 30.82
CA ARG A 93 -12.24 25.71 31.75
C ARG A 93 -10.94 24.92 31.78
N PHE A 94 -10.35 24.75 32.97
CA PHE A 94 -9.13 23.99 33.21
C PHE A 94 -9.40 22.85 34.18
N TYR A 95 -9.29 21.60 33.74
CA TYR A 95 -9.42 20.42 34.59
C TYR A 95 -8.14 20.11 35.37
N HIS A 96 -7.00 20.51 34.82
CA HIS A 96 -5.69 20.44 35.47
C HIS A 96 -5.14 21.83 35.62
N PHE A 97 -4.97 22.33 36.84
CA PHE A 97 -4.47 23.67 37.14
C PHE A 97 -3.65 23.68 38.41
N SER A 98 -2.62 24.54 38.44
CA SER A 98 -1.81 24.80 39.63
C SER A 98 -2.38 26.00 40.43
N GLN A 99 -1.95 26.11 41.69
CA GLN A 99 -2.30 27.29 42.51
C GLN A 99 -1.76 28.57 41.88
N ALA A 100 -0.54 28.55 41.34
CA ALA A 100 0.05 29.68 40.64
C ALA A 100 -0.78 30.13 39.43
N GLN A 101 -1.34 29.19 38.68
CA GLN A 101 -2.24 29.48 37.57
C GLN A 101 -3.53 30.16 38.04
N LYS A 102 -4.15 29.64 39.11
CA LYS A 102 -5.33 30.25 39.72
C LYS A 102 -5.04 31.69 40.21
N ASP A 103 -3.87 31.88 40.85
CA ASP A 103 -3.46 33.19 41.38
C ASP A 103 -3.10 34.19 40.27
N GLY A 104 -2.68 33.73 39.10
CA GLY A 104 -2.41 34.52 37.90
C GLY A 104 -3.68 34.94 37.13
N LEU A 105 -4.79 34.20 37.28
CA LEU A 105 -6.06 34.46 36.58
C LEU A 105 -7.10 35.21 37.45
N LYS A 106 -6.67 36.25 38.15
CA LYS A 106 -7.51 37.04 39.05
C LYS A 106 -8.42 37.99 38.26
N ARG A 107 -9.52 38.40 38.91
CA ARG A 107 -10.39 39.43 38.38
C ARG A 107 -9.61 40.69 38.01
N GLY A 108 -9.89 41.24 36.83
CA GLY A 108 -9.21 42.42 36.28
C GLY A 108 -7.94 42.08 35.44
N THR A 109 -7.50 40.83 35.42
CA THR A 109 -6.39 40.42 34.53
C THR A 109 -6.84 40.45 33.07
N HIS A 110 -6.09 41.14 32.22
CA HIS A 110 -6.34 41.17 30.77
C HIS A 110 -5.66 39.95 30.14
N LEU A 111 -6.42 39.17 29.39
CA LEU A 111 -5.94 37.93 28.79
C LEU A 111 -6.20 37.93 27.29
N ARG A 112 -5.24 37.40 26.54
CA ARG A 112 -5.45 36.84 25.18
C ARG A 112 -5.42 35.33 25.31
N CYS A 113 -6.43 34.66 24.79
CA CYS A 113 -6.50 33.18 24.76
C CYS A 113 -6.86 32.67 23.38
N TYR A 114 -6.44 31.43 23.12
CA TYR A 114 -6.71 30.71 21.88
C TYR A 114 -7.22 29.31 22.20
N GLY A 115 -8.22 28.84 21.47
CA GLY A 115 -8.73 27.49 21.54
C GLY A 115 -10.05 27.29 20.79
N GLU A 116 -10.49 26.04 20.74
CA GLU A 116 -11.74 25.64 20.13
C GLU A 116 -12.93 26.09 21.03
N VAL A 117 -13.86 26.82 20.44
CA VAL A 117 -15.07 27.27 21.08
C VAL A 117 -16.09 26.14 21.10
N ARG A 118 -16.56 25.77 22.29
CA ARG A 118 -17.54 24.69 22.48
C ARG A 118 -18.75 25.18 23.23
N PRO A 119 -19.95 24.57 23.02
CA PRO A 119 -21.08 24.84 23.86
C PRO A 119 -20.84 24.26 25.27
N GLY A 120 -21.12 25.03 26.31
CA GLY A 120 -21.02 24.63 27.70
C GLY A 120 -22.29 24.90 28.48
N ALA A 121 -22.31 24.55 29.79
CA ALA A 121 -23.49 24.67 30.64
C ALA A 121 -23.95 26.11 30.86
N SER A 122 -23.04 27.08 30.76
CA SER A 122 -23.30 28.52 31.00
C SER A 122 -23.06 29.41 29.75
N GLY A 123 -23.10 28.84 28.53
CA GLY A 123 -22.81 29.55 27.30
C GLY A 123 -21.60 28.92 26.58
N LEU A 124 -20.83 29.75 25.87
CA LEU A 124 -19.65 29.26 25.16
C LEU A 124 -18.48 29.04 26.13
N GLU A 125 -17.77 27.94 25.94
CA GLU A 125 -16.59 27.59 26.75
C GLU A 125 -15.40 27.21 25.84
N ILE A 126 -14.18 27.50 26.32
CA ILE A 126 -12.95 26.94 25.76
C ILE A 126 -12.28 26.06 26.82
N TYR A 127 -11.95 24.83 26.47
CA TYR A 127 -11.29 23.90 27.38
C TYR A 127 -9.79 23.96 27.23
N HIS A 128 -9.05 24.12 28.32
CA HIS A 128 -7.60 24.21 28.35
C HIS A 128 -7.02 25.17 27.28
N PRO A 129 -7.51 26.45 27.17
CA PRO A 129 -6.98 27.34 26.17
C PRO A 129 -5.48 27.59 26.38
N GLU A 130 -4.77 27.83 25.29
CA GLU A 130 -3.50 28.52 25.37
C GLU A 130 -3.80 29.99 25.75
N TYR A 131 -3.15 30.54 26.75
CA TYR A 131 -3.40 31.91 27.17
C TYR A 131 -2.14 32.67 27.56
N ARG A 132 -2.22 33.99 27.45
CA ARG A 132 -1.17 34.92 27.88
C ARG A 132 -1.80 36.14 28.57
N ALA A 133 -1.24 36.50 29.70
CA ALA A 133 -1.60 37.75 30.35
C ALA A 133 -0.99 38.95 29.58
N LEU A 134 -1.81 39.96 29.34
CA LEU A 134 -1.42 41.22 28.72
C LEU A 134 -1.09 42.22 29.82
N ASN A 135 0.19 42.59 29.94
CA ASN A 135 0.66 43.53 30.93
C ASN A 135 0.83 44.90 30.26
N GLY A 136 -0.01 45.89 30.63
CA GLY A 136 0.06 47.28 30.15
C GLY A 136 -0.91 47.60 29.00
N ASP A 137 -0.99 48.90 28.66
CA ASP A 137 -1.86 49.44 27.60
C ASP A 137 -1.30 49.30 26.18
N GLU A 138 -0.12 48.71 25.99
CA GLU A 138 0.41 48.50 24.66
C GLU A 138 -0.27 47.29 24.02
N PRO A 139 -0.89 47.43 22.83
CA PRO A 139 -1.46 46.34 22.10
C PRO A 139 -0.35 45.36 21.68
N ILE A 140 -0.35 44.16 22.26
CA ILE A 140 0.56 43.11 21.78
C ILE A 140 0.13 42.76 20.36
N PRO A 141 1.03 42.82 19.35
CA PRO A 141 0.68 42.50 17.99
C PRO A 141 0.18 41.05 17.90
N VAL A 142 -0.88 40.79 17.14
CA VAL A 142 -1.32 39.46 16.76
C VAL A 142 -0.24 38.79 15.90
N GLU A 143 -0.32 37.49 15.76
CA GLU A 143 0.59 36.77 14.84
C GLU A 143 0.42 37.32 13.42
N GLN A 144 1.52 37.59 12.74
CA GLN A 144 1.52 38.14 11.37
C GLN A 144 1.42 37.04 10.29
N THR A 145 1.45 35.80 10.71
CA THR A 145 1.39 34.62 9.85
C THR A 145 0.52 33.58 10.51
N LEU A 146 -0.03 32.66 9.73
CA LEU A 146 -0.72 31.48 10.27
C LEU A 146 0.23 30.68 11.14
N THR A 147 -0.29 30.12 12.24
CA THR A 147 0.51 29.37 13.21
C THR A 147 0.63 27.91 12.77
N PRO A 148 1.84 27.41 12.47
CA PRO A 148 2.05 26.03 12.04
C PRO A 148 1.94 25.05 13.21
N ILE A 149 1.35 23.88 12.94
CA ILE A 149 1.29 22.72 13.83
C ILE A 149 2.12 21.59 13.24
N TYR A 150 3.20 21.24 13.89
CA TYR A 150 4.14 20.22 13.41
C TYR A 150 3.82 18.82 13.93
N PRO A 151 4.24 17.75 13.22
CA PRO A 151 4.31 16.41 13.79
C PRO A 151 5.18 16.41 15.05
N THR A 152 4.70 15.78 16.13
CA THR A 152 5.44 15.73 17.41
C THR A 152 5.51 14.32 17.96
N THR A 153 6.47 14.13 18.90
CA THR A 153 6.57 12.92 19.72
C THR A 153 6.68 13.31 21.19
N GLU A 154 6.66 12.34 22.08
CA GLU A 154 6.75 12.55 23.50
C GLU A 154 7.99 13.39 23.90
N GLY A 155 7.75 14.49 24.60
CA GLY A 155 8.78 15.41 25.06
C GLY A 155 9.23 16.49 24.06
N LEU A 156 8.60 16.59 22.87
CA LEU A 156 8.72 17.73 21.95
C LEU A 156 7.44 18.54 21.95
N THR A 157 7.52 19.83 22.31
CA THR A 157 6.36 20.73 22.31
C THR A 157 6.25 21.53 21.01
N GLN A 158 5.03 21.88 20.61
CA GLN A 158 4.76 22.73 19.44
C GLN A 158 5.53 24.07 19.51
N GLN A 159 5.53 24.69 20.68
CA GLN A 159 6.26 25.94 20.90
C GLN A 159 7.76 25.77 20.59
N ARG A 160 8.34 24.63 21.01
CA ARG A 160 9.76 24.36 20.78
C ARG A 160 10.05 24.15 19.30
N LEU A 161 9.25 23.36 18.61
CA LEU A 161 9.42 23.12 17.18
C LEU A 161 9.28 24.43 16.38
N ARG A 162 8.29 25.28 16.70
CA ARG A 162 8.14 26.61 16.08
C ARG A 162 9.37 27.49 16.28
N GLN A 163 9.97 27.49 17.48
CA GLN A 163 11.19 28.24 17.75
C GLN A 163 12.39 27.71 16.93
N LEU A 164 12.56 26.41 16.85
CA LEU A 164 13.64 25.79 16.07
C LEU A 164 13.48 26.04 14.58
N SER A 165 12.26 25.89 14.06
CA SER A 165 11.94 26.17 12.66
C SER A 165 12.19 27.66 12.31
N GLN A 166 11.82 28.59 13.19
CA GLN A 166 12.08 30.03 13.00
C GLN A 166 13.58 30.32 12.93
N GLN A 167 14.38 29.69 13.81
CA GLN A 167 15.84 29.87 13.78
C GLN A 167 16.44 29.28 12.51
N ALA A 168 16.00 28.11 12.07
CA ALA A 168 16.45 27.46 10.82
C ALA A 168 16.08 28.33 9.60
N LEU A 169 14.86 28.89 9.54
CA LEU A 169 14.44 29.80 8.48
C LEU A 169 15.26 31.10 8.43
N ALA A 170 15.73 31.60 9.57
CA ALA A 170 16.61 32.78 9.63
C ALA A 170 17.99 32.50 9.02
N MET A 171 18.43 31.22 8.99
CA MET A 171 19.69 30.78 8.38
C MET A 171 19.51 30.39 6.91
N LEU A 172 18.29 30.35 6.41
CA LEU A 172 17.99 30.01 5.01
C LEU A 172 18.37 31.16 4.08
N GLY A 173 19.31 30.93 3.19
CA GLY A 173 19.78 31.88 2.17
C GLY A 173 20.03 31.20 0.85
N PRO A 174 20.26 31.95 -0.24
CA PRO A 174 20.38 31.38 -1.60
C PRO A 174 21.44 30.31 -1.76
N SER A 175 22.54 30.36 -0.99
CA SER A 175 23.64 29.39 -1.04
C SER A 175 23.64 28.37 0.09
N SER A 176 22.72 28.48 1.05
CA SER A 176 22.65 27.57 2.20
C SER A 176 21.75 26.35 1.97
N LEU A 177 20.77 26.48 1.08
CA LEU A 177 19.91 25.40 0.59
C LEU A 177 19.85 25.48 -0.94
N PRO A 178 20.81 24.85 -1.67
CA PRO A 178 20.82 24.88 -3.11
C PRO A 178 19.54 24.27 -3.70
N ASP A 179 18.99 24.91 -4.73
CA ASP A 179 17.93 24.29 -5.53
C ASP A 179 18.60 23.36 -6.57
N TRP A 180 18.41 22.08 -6.39
CA TRP A 180 19.00 21.05 -7.25
C TRP A 180 18.14 20.75 -8.48
N LEU A 181 16.94 21.33 -8.58
CA LEU A 181 16.14 21.26 -9.79
C LEU A 181 16.67 22.29 -10.79
N PRO A 182 17.08 21.90 -12.01
CA PRO A 182 17.54 22.82 -13.03
C PRO A 182 16.49 23.89 -13.32
N ALA A 183 16.93 25.14 -13.50
CA ALA A 183 16.01 26.28 -13.73
C ALA A 183 15.12 26.12 -14.98
N GLU A 184 15.59 25.35 -15.97
CA GLU A 184 14.84 25.01 -17.18
C GLU A 184 13.70 24.09 -16.85
N LEU A 185 13.95 22.99 -16.14
CA LEU A 185 12.91 22.06 -15.69
C LEU A 185 11.91 22.76 -14.75
N ALA A 186 12.41 23.60 -13.82
CA ALA A 186 11.51 24.34 -12.93
C ALA A 186 10.55 25.25 -13.71
N ARG A 187 10.99 25.88 -14.79
CA ARG A 187 10.14 26.69 -15.67
C ARG A 187 9.16 25.86 -16.49
N ASP A 188 9.62 24.77 -17.07
CA ASP A 188 8.79 23.89 -17.92
C ASP A 188 7.59 23.32 -17.15
N TYR A 189 7.80 23.00 -15.87
CA TYR A 189 6.75 22.49 -14.98
C TYR A 189 6.14 23.56 -14.07
N GLN A 190 6.43 24.84 -14.27
CA GLN A 190 5.89 25.99 -13.53
C GLN A 190 6.12 25.89 -12.01
N LEU A 191 7.26 25.35 -11.61
CA LEU A 191 7.62 25.15 -10.21
C LEU A 191 8.30 26.40 -9.65
N GLY A 192 7.79 26.90 -8.52
CA GLY A 192 8.37 28.05 -7.82
C GLY A 192 9.72 27.73 -7.17
N PRO A 193 10.45 28.77 -6.69
CA PRO A 193 11.72 28.59 -6.00
C PRO A 193 11.60 27.79 -4.70
N LEU A 194 12.54 26.90 -4.43
CA LEU A 194 12.53 26.02 -3.26
C LEU A 194 12.52 26.77 -1.92
N ASP A 195 13.36 27.78 -1.80
CA ASP A 195 13.47 28.58 -0.57
C ASP A 195 12.18 29.35 -0.25
N GLN A 196 11.49 29.85 -1.28
CA GLN A 196 10.20 30.52 -1.13
C GLN A 196 9.11 29.54 -0.72
N ALA A 197 9.09 28.35 -1.32
CA ALA A 197 8.14 27.29 -0.95
C ALA A 197 8.28 26.90 0.52
N ILE A 198 9.51 26.67 0.98
CA ILE A 198 9.78 26.32 2.39
C ILE A 198 9.38 27.48 3.33
N ARG A 199 9.75 28.73 3.00
CA ARG A 199 9.36 29.88 3.81
C ARG A 199 7.86 30.02 3.91
N TYR A 200 7.15 29.87 2.79
CA TYR A 200 5.69 29.96 2.76
C TYR A 200 5.04 28.89 3.64
N LEU A 201 5.46 27.63 3.51
CA LEU A 201 4.88 26.53 4.28
C LEU A 201 5.13 26.65 5.79
N HIS A 202 6.25 27.21 6.21
CA HIS A 202 6.49 27.44 7.63
C HIS A 202 5.83 28.71 8.18
N ARG A 203 5.55 29.68 7.34
CA ARG A 203 5.00 30.99 7.72
C ARG A 203 4.03 31.51 6.64
N PRO A 204 2.88 30.86 6.43
CA PRO A 204 1.90 31.34 5.46
C PRO A 204 1.37 32.72 5.91
N PRO A 205 1.11 33.65 4.98
CA PRO A 205 0.54 34.94 5.30
C PRO A 205 -0.89 34.81 5.86
N PRO A 206 -1.44 35.86 6.50
CA PRO A 206 -2.77 35.78 7.14
C PRO A 206 -3.92 35.52 6.17
N ASP A 207 -3.75 35.85 4.90
CA ASP A 207 -4.69 35.70 3.82
C ASP A 207 -4.50 34.39 3.01
N ALA A 208 -3.60 33.53 3.47
CA ALA A 208 -3.40 32.22 2.84
C ALA A 208 -4.67 31.37 2.91
N ASP A 209 -4.96 30.67 1.83
CA ASP A 209 -6.07 29.72 1.76
C ASP A 209 -5.74 28.48 2.60
N ILE A 210 -6.39 28.36 3.77
CA ILE A 210 -6.19 27.26 4.71
C ILE A 210 -6.75 25.94 4.15
N GLU A 211 -7.83 26.00 3.32
CA GLU A 211 -8.42 24.81 2.72
C GLU A 211 -7.49 24.26 1.65
N GLU A 212 -6.95 25.11 0.76
CA GLU A 212 -5.97 24.70 -0.25
C GLU A 212 -4.71 24.08 0.40
N LEU A 213 -4.22 24.67 1.50
CA LEU A 213 -3.11 24.14 2.28
C LEU A 213 -3.45 22.82 2.97
N ALA A 214 -4.68 22.66 3.48
CA ALA A 214 -5.13 21.41 4.12
C ALA A 214 -5.29 20.27 3.10
N GLU A 215 -5.73 20.60 1.89
CA GLU A 215 -5.83 19.65 0.77
C GLU A 215 -4.47 19.29 0.14
N GLY A 216 -3.40 20.00 0.49
CA GLY A 216 -2.06 19.76 -0.03
C GLY A 216 -1.86 20.22 -1.48
N ARG A 217 -2.71 21.10 -2.00
CA ARG A 217 -2.73 21.57 -3.40
C ARG A 217 -2.01 22.88 -3.65
N HIS A 218 -1.61 23.55 -2.59
CA HIS A 218 -0.92 24.84 -2.69
C HIS A 218 0.41 24.68 -3.46
N TRP A 219 0.75 25.66 -4.31
CA TRP A 219 1.94 25.61 -5.17
C TRP A 219 3.23 25.23 -4.44
N ALA A 220 3.40 25.69 -3.18
CA ALA A 220 4.57 25.38 -2.37
C ALA A 220 4.63 23.90 -1.94
N GLN A 221 3.47 23.28 -1.68
CA GLN A 221 3.37 21.84 -1.40
C GLN A 221 3.60 21.02 -2.67
N LEU A 222 2.99 21.44 -3.79
CA LEU A 222 3.21 20.79 -5.09
C LEU A 222 4.68 20.87 -5.53
N ARG A 223 5.38 21.99 -5.25
CA ARG A 223 6.81 22.14 -5.51
C ARG A 223 7.63 21.06 -4.79
N LEU A 224 7.36 20.83 -3.51
CA LEU A 224 8.08 19.84 -2.71
C LEU A 224 7.66 18.41 -3.04
N ALA A 225 6.38 18.17 -3.27
CA ALA A 225 5.86 16.88 -3.68
C ALA A 225 6.46 16.44 -5.02
N PHE A 226 6.56 17.35 -6.00
CA PHE A 226 7.20 17.08 -7.28
C PHE A 226 8.67 16.67 -7.11
N GLU A 227 9.45 17.40 -6.30
CA GLU A 227 10.86 17.09 -6.06
C GLU A 227 11.03 15.76 -5.33
N GLU A 228 10.17 15.44 -4.36
CA GLU A 228 10.20 14.16 -3.65
C GLU A 228 9.86 12.99 -4.58
N LEU A 229 8.79 13.10 -5.38
CA LEU A 229 8.40 12.08 -6.38
C LEU A 229 9.48 11.91 -7.45
N LEU A 230 10.07 13.02 -7.93
CA LEU A 230 11.19 13.00 -8.88
C LEU A 230 12.39 12.25 -8.31
N THR A 231 12.74 12.53 -7.06
CA THR A 231 13.85 11.85 -6.39
C THR A 231 13.60 10.36 -6.23
N HIS A 232 12.37 9.99 -5.89
CA HIS A 232 11.97 8.59 -5.82
C HIS A 232 12.09 7.90 -7.19
N GLN A 233 11.58 8.54 -8.25
CA GLN A 233 11.67 8.04 -9.61
C GLN A 233 13.13 7.86 -10.07
N LEU A 234 14.00 8.83 -9.77
CA LEU A 234 15.44 8.75 -10.06
C LEU A 234 16.12 7.59 -9.32
N SER A 235 15.73 7.36 -8.06
CA SER A 235 16.24 6.22 -7.28
C SER A 235 15.90 4.88 -7.95
N LEU A 236 14.64 4.71 -8.37
CA LEU A 236 14.19 3.50 -9.05
C LEU A 236 14.85 3.32 -10.43
N GLN A 237 15.04 4.41 -11.20
CA GLN A 237 15.73 4.35 -12.48
C GLN A 237 17.21 3.97 -12.31
N ARG A 238 17.90 4.49 -11.30
CA ARG A 238 19.28 4.05 -10.97
C ARG A 238 19.38 2.58 -10.62
N LEU A 239 18.42 2.07 -9.82
CA LEU A 239 18.35 0.65 -9.51
C LEU A 239 18.15 -0.18 -10.78
N ARG A 240 17.27 0.28 -11.67
CA ARG A 240 17.02 -0.36 -12.96
C ARG A 240 18.26 -0.37 -13.85
N GLU A 241 18.96 0.75 -13.97
CA GLU A 241 20.21 0.84 -14.72
C GLU A 241 21.31 -0.07 -14.16
N ALA A 242 21.44 -0.11 -12.83
CA ALA A 242 22.40 -1.00 -12.16
C ALA A 242 22.09 -2.49 -12.41
N VAL A 243 20.81 -2.85 -12.59
CA VAL A 243 20.44 -4.21 -12.98
C VAL A 243 20.66 -4.44 -14.47
N ARG A 244 20.27 -3.52 -15.33
CA ARG A 244 20.43 -3.63 -16.79
C ARG A 244 21.90 -3.63 -17.23
N SER A 245 22.78 -3.02 -16.45
CA SER A 245 24.23 -3.08 -16.72
C SER A 245 24.84 -4.47 -16.50
N GLN A 246 24.10 -5.42 -15.89
CA GLN A 246 24.52 -6.80 -15.77
C GLN A 246 24.23 -7.54 -17.08
N ALA A 247 25.08 -8.47 -17.46
CA ALA A 247 24.83 -9.31 -18.63
C ALA A 247 23.80 -10.40 -18.32
N ALA A 248 22.92 -10.69 -19.28
CA ALA A 248 21.95 -11.78 -19.20
C ALA A 248 22.13 -12.81 -20.32
N PRO A 249 21.65 -14.05 -20.15
CA PRO A 249 21.63 -15.03 -21.21
C PRO A 249 20.71 -14.57 -22.35
N ARG A 250 21.26 -14.39 -23.53
CA ARG A 250 20.46 -14.07 -24.71
C ARG A 250 19.65 -15.30 -25.15
N LEU A 251 18.34 -15.21 -25.10
CA LEU A 251 17.41 -16.29 -25.44
C LEU A 251 16.73 -15.96 -26.78
N PRO A 252 17.20 -16.52 -27.92
CA PRO A 252 16.61 -16.24 -29.22
C PRO A 252 15.13 -16.62 -29.27
N ALA A 253 14.35 -15.94 -30.11
CA ALA A 253 12.93 -16.22 -30.28
C ALA A 253 12.74 -17.70 -30.65
N ALA A 254 12.03 -18.43 -29.79
CA ALA A 254 11.72 -19.82 -29.98
C ALA A 254 10.62 -20.01 -31.03
N SER A 255 10.74 -21.05 -31.83
CA SER A 255 9.74 -21.32 -32.86
C SER A 255 9.15 -22.73 -32.80
N ARG A 256 9.90 -23.70 -32.36
CA ARG A 256 9.52 -25.13 -32.38
C ARG A 256 8.67 -25.51 -31.17
N LEU A 257 9.18 -25.32 -29.97
CA LEU A 257 8.49 -25.69 -28.73
C LEU A 257 7.21 -24.89 -28.48
N PRO A 258 7.20 -23.54 -28.64
CA PRO A 258 5.97 -22.76 -28.49
C PRO A 258 4.89 -23.14 -29.50
N LYS A 259 5.22 -23.42 -30.76
CA LYS A 259 4.24 -23.89 -31.77
C LYS A 259 3.63 -25.24 -31.41
N ARG A 260 4.46 -26.22 -31.00
CA ARG A 260 3.97 -27.54 -30.53
C ARG A 260 3.09 -27.40 -29.28
N PHE A 261 3.48 -26.53 -28.34
CA PHE A 261 2.71 -26.24 -27.14
C PHE A 261 1.33 -25.69 -27.49
N LEU A 262 1.28 -24.62 -28.30
CA LEU A 262 0.02 -23.99 -28.71
C LEU A 262 -0.90 -24.96 -29.48
N ALA A 263 -0.36 -25.84 -30.29
CA ALA A 263 -1.13 -26.86 -30.99
C ALA A 263 -1.77 -27.88 -30.01
N ASN A 264 -1.12 -28.16 -28.88
CA ASN A 264 -1.60 -29.10 -27.87
C ASN A 264 -2.48 -28.47 -26.80
N LEU A 265 -2.62 -27.11 -26.78
CA LEU A 265 -3.29 -26.41 -25.69
C LEU A 265 -4.82 -26.58 -25.68
N GLY A 266 -5.43 -26.97 -26.81
CA GLY A 266 -6.87 -27.16 -26.95
C GLY A 266 -7.69 -25.84 -27.04
N PHE A 267 -7.05 -24.66 -26.97
CA PHE A 267 -7.66 -23.36 -27.15
C PHE A 267 -6.67 -22.36 -27.78
N GLN A 268 -7.18 -21.27 -28.32
CA GLN A 268 -6.36 -20.22 -28.93
C GLN A 268 -6.05 -19.14 -27.86
N PRO A 269 -4.81 -18.63 -27.77
CA PRO A 269 -4.48 -17.48 -26.92
C PRO A 269 -5.28 -16.24 -27.31
N THR A 270 -5.67 -15.42 -26.33
CA THR A 270 -6.32 -14.13 -26.54
C THR A 270 -5.37 -13.12 -27.23
N GLY A 271 -5.92 -12.00 -27.71
CA GLY A 271 -5.13 -10.91 -28.26
C GLY A 271 -4.12 -10.37 -27.22
N ALA A 272 -4.57 -10.17 -25.99
CA ALA A 272 -3.71 -9.73 -24.86
C ALA A 272 -2.59 -10.75 -24.56
N GLN A 273 -2.88 -12.03 -24.51
CA GLN A 273 -1.86 -13.06 -24.30
C GLN A 273 -0.80 -13.12 -25.39
N ARG A 274 -1.20 -12.94 -26.67
CA ARG A 274 -0.26 -12.84 -27.79
C ARG A 274 0.61 -11.61 -27.72
N ARG A 275 0.02 -10.44 -27.42
CA ARG A 275 0.74 -9.17 -27.26
C ARG A 275 1.79 -9.29 -26.15
N VAL A 276 1.38 -9.68 -24.94
CA VAL A 276 2.27 -9.81 -23.78
C VAL A 276 3.33 -10.89 -24.00
N GLY A 277 2.96 -12.01 -24.65
CA GLY A 277 3.91 -13.04 -25.05
C GLY A 277 4.99 -12.53 -26.02
N ALA A 278 4.63 -11.66 -26.97
CA ALA A 278 5.58 -11.03 -27.89
C ALA A 278 6.51 -10.03 -27.19
N GLU A 279 6.00 -9.22 -26.26
CA GLU A 279 6.79 -8.31 -25.41
C GLU A 279 7.85 -9.07 -24.61
N ILE A 280 7.45 -10.14 -23.94
CA ILE A 280 8.36 -11.01 -23.18
C ILE A 280 9.39 -11.68 -24.11
N ALA A 281 8.97 -12.20 -25.24
CA ALA A 281 9.87 -12.85 -26.19
C ALA A 281 10.93 -11.88 -26.74
N TYR A 282 10.57 -10.63 -26.97
CA TYR A 282 11.49 -9.57 -27.36
C TYR A 282 12.53 -9.29 -26.25
N ASP A 283 12.09 -9.12 -25.01
CA ASP A 283 13.00 -8.84 -23.88
C ASP A 283 13.97 -9.99 -23.61
N LEU A 284 13.48 -11.23 -23.66
CA LEU A 284 14.31 -12.42 -23.46
C LEU A 284 15.39 -12.58 -24.54
N ALA A 285 15.21 -11.98 -25.71
CA ALA A 285 16.19 -12.01 -26.79
C ALA A 285 17.31 -10.98 -26.64
N GLN A 286 17.23 -10.08 -25.66
CA GLN A 286 18.26 -9.08 -25.35
C GLN A 286 19.37 -9.71 -24.50
N ASP A 287 20.51 -9.02 -24.40
CA ASP A 287 21.65 -9.36 -23.52
C ASP A 287 21.58 -8.68 -22.15
N GLU A 288 20.50 -7.92 -21.91
CA GLU A 288 20.16 -7.30 -20.64
C GLU A 288 19.11 -8.13 -19.88
N PRO A 289 19.14 -8.17 -18.54
CA PRO A 289 18.14 -8.88 -17.76
C PRO A 289 16.74 -8.30 -17.94
N MET A 290 15.80 -9.11 -18.40
CA MET A 290 14.37 -8.75 -18.34
C MET A 290 13.91 -8.69 -16.89
N LEU A 291 13.28 -7.59 -16.51
CA LEU A 291 12.54 -7.42 -15.26
C LEU A 291 11.11 -7.01 -15.62
N ARG A 292 10.20 -7.99 -15.73
CA ARG A 292 8.83 -7.71 -16.21
C ARG A 292 7.76 -8.21 -15.27
N LEU A 293 6.81 -7.32 -14.98
CA LEU A 293 5.59 -7.62 -14.21
C LEU A 293 4.41 -7.85 -15.17
N VAL A 294 3.83 -9.03 -15.13
CA VAL A 294 2.60 -9.37 -15.84
C VAL A 294 1.42 -9.29 -14.87
N GLN A 295 0.56 -8.32 -15.11
CA GLN A 295 -0.67 -8.13 -14.36
C GLN A 295 -1.87 -8.65 -15.16
N GLY A 296 -2.86 -9.15 -14.46
CA GLY A 296 -4.12 -9.57 -15.08
C GLY A 296 -5.02 -10.21 -14.06
N ASP A 297 -6.29 -10.12 -14.31
CA ASP A 297 -7.30 -10.66 -13.40
C ASP A 297 -7.14 -12.17 -13.14
N VAL A 298 -7.81 -12.67 -12.11
CA VAL A 298 -7.84 -14.11 -11.81
C VAL A 298 -8.39 -14.85 -13.03
N GLY A 299 -7.59 -15.78 -13.56
CA GLY A 299 -7.99 -16.57 -14.75
C GLY A 299 -7.78 -15.88 -16.12
N ALA A 300 -7.09 -14.73 -16.20
CA ALA A 300 -6.68 -14.10 -17.46
C ALA A 300 -5.65 -14.91 -18.28
N GLY A 301 -5.15 -16.03 -17.71
CA GLY A 301 -4.22 -16.95 -18.38
C GLY A 301 -2.76 -16.55 -18.31
N LYS A 302 -2.35 -15.85 -17.25
CA LYS A 302 -0.94 -15.51 -16.96
C LYS A 302 0.00 -16.71 -17.07
N THR A 303 -0.44 -17.87 -16.58
CA THR A 303 0.34 -19.12 -16.61
C THR A 303 0.66 -19.59 -18.03
N VAL A 304 -0.20 -19.36 -19.01
CA VAL A 304 0.06 -19.69 -20.42
C VAL A 304 1.18 -18.82 -20.99
N VAL A 305 1.16 -17.54 -20.66
CA VAL A 305 2.21 -16.59 -21.07
C VAL A 305 3.55 -16.98 -20.42
N ALA A 306 3.53 -17.35 -19.14
CA ALA A 306 4.70 -17.86 -18.43
C ALA A 306 5.25 -19.17 -19.06
N ALA A 307 4.38 -20.07 -19.51
CA ALA A 307 4.79 -21.29 -20.19
C ALA A 307 5.47 -21.00 -21.55
N LEU A 308 4.97 -20.01 -22.30
CA LEU A 308 5.62 -19.58 -23.55
C LEU A 308 7.02 -19.02 -23.31
N ALA A 309 7.18 -18.18 -22.27
CA ALA A 309 8.48 -17.66 -21.85
C ALA A 309 9.44 -18.78 -21.41
N ALA A 310 8.94 -19.74 -20.63
CA ALA A 310 9.70 -20.90 -20.19
C ALA A 310 10.19 -21.75 -21.39
N LEU A 311 9.31 -22.00 -22.36
CA LEU A 311 9.65 -22.77 -23.55
C LEU A 311 10.72 -22.08 -24.42
N GLN A 312 10.74 -20.76 -24.46
CA GLN A 312 11.81 -20.00 -25.14
C GLN A 312 13.17 -20.25 -24.48
N ALA A 313 13.24 -20.18 -23.14
CA ALA A 313 14.47 -20.44 -22.40
C ALA A 313 14.92 -21.92 -22.53
N ILE A 314 14.00 -22.86 -22.47
CA ILE A 314 14.28 -24.29 -22.60
C ILE A 314 14.76 -24.64 -24.02
N GLU A 315 14.15 -24.06 -25.07
CA GLU A 315 14.57 -24.27 -26.45
C GLU A 315 16.00 -23.76 -26.70
N ALA A 316 16.40 -22.69 -25.98
CA ALA A 316 17.76 -22.17 -25.98
C ALA A 316 18.74 -23.00 -25.12
N GLY A 317 18.30 -24.08 -24.48
CA GLY A 317 19.13 -24.99 -23.68
C GLY A 317 19.41 -24.52 -22.25
N TYR A 318 18.55 -23.66 -21.68
CA TYR A 318 18.67 -23.16 -20.33
C TYR A 318 17.59 -23.74 -19.40
N GLN A 319 17.82 -23.55 -18.10
CA GLN A 319 16.87 -23.94 -17.06
C GLN A 319 15.95 -22.78 -16.70
N VAL A 320 14.71 -23.13 -16.31
CA VAL A 320 13.70 -22.19 -15.82
C VAL A 320 13.26 -22.60 -14.42
N ALA A 321 13.18 -21.65 -13.50
CA ALA A 321 12.63 -21.82 -12.17
C ALA A 321 11.28 -21.09 -12.07
N LEU A 322 10.22 -21.80 -11.66
CA LEU A 322 8.92 -21.21 -11.33
C LEU A 322 8.68 -21.35 -9.84
N MET A 323 8.46 -20.22 -9.20
CA MET A 323 8.22 -20.15 -7.77
C MET A 323 6.81 -19.66 -7.47
N ALA A 324 6.16 -20.33 -6.50
CA ALA A 324 4.90 -19.89 -5.92
C ALA A 324 5.00 -19.76 -4.39
N PRO A 325 4.19 -18.87 -3.76
CA PRO A 325 4.32 -18.56 -2.33
C PRO A 325 3.88 -19.70 -1.41
N THR A 326 3.00 -20.55 -1.86
CA THR A 326 2.46 -21.67 -1.06
C THR A 326 2.68 -23.00 -1.77
N GLU A 327 2.73 -24.09 -0.98
CA GLU A 327 2.90 -25.44 -1.54
C GLU A 327 1.75 -25.84 -2.46
N ILE A 328 0.52 -25.46 -2.12
CA ILE A 328 -0.68 -25.76 -2.93
C ILE A 328 -0.59 -25.11 -4.31
N LEU A 329 -0.20 -23.84 -4.39
CA LEU A 329 -0.01 -23.14 -5.66
C LEU A 329 1.16 -23.72 -6.46
N ALA A 330 2.28 -24.01 -5.78
CA ALA A 330 3.43 -24.62 -6.42
C ALA A 330 3.09 -26.00 -6.99
N GLU A 331 2.35 -26.83 -6.25
CA GLU A 331 1.88 -28.15 -6.70
C GLU A 331 0.94 -28.03 -7.89
N GLN A 332 0.02 -27.06 -7.89
CA GLN A 332 -0.85 -26.79 -9.02
C GLN A 332 -0.05 -26.38 -10.26
N HIS A 333 0.95 -25.53 -10.12
CA HIS A 333 1.83 -25.19 -11.23
C HIS A 333 2.61 -26.41 -11.70
N PHE A 334 3.13 -27.22 -10.78
CA PHE A 334 3.84 -28.46 -11.11
C PHE A 334 2.97 -29.40 -11.95
N LEU A 335 1.73 -29.65 -11.54
CA LEU A 335 0.78 -30.51 -12.26
C LEU A 335 0.44 -29.93 -13.64
N ASN A 336 0.17 -28.64 -13.72
CA ASN A 336 -0.15 -27.97 -14.98
C ASN A 336 1.03 -28.02 -15.96
N PHE A 337 2.23 -27.64 -15.50
CA PHE A 337 3.42 -27.66 -16.34
C PHE A 337 3.82 -29.10 -16.72
N SER A 338 3.71 -30.06 -15.81
CA SER A 338 3.95 -31.48 -16.14
C SER A 338 3.02 -31.97 -17.25
N LYS A 339 1.71 -31.68 -17.13
CA LYS A 339 0.73 -32.03 -18.16
C LYS A 339 1.02 -31.35 -19.50
N TRP A 340 1.41 -30.08 -19.51
CA TRP A 340 1.65 -29.31 -20.72
C TRP A 340 2.98 -29.65 -21.40
N LEU A 341 4.01 -29.99 -20.62
CA LEU A 341 5.36 -30.22 -21.10
C LEU A 341 5.65 -31.70 -21.42
N GLN A 342 4.89 -32.64 -20.84
CA GLN A 342 5.01 -34.08 -21.16
C GLN A 342 4.91 -34.39 -22.66
N PRO A 343 3.97 -33.82 -23.44
CA PRO A 343 3.88 -34.07 -24.90
C PRO A 343 5.06 -33.45 -25.69
N LEU A 344 5.88 -32.63 -25.04
CA LEU A 344 7.07 -32.02 -25.62
C LEU A 344 8.37 -32.73 -25.21
N ASP A 345 8.27 -33.79 -24.43
CA ASP A 345 9.39 -34.56 -23.86
C ASP A 345 10.28 -33.70 -22.91
N ILE A 346 9.64 -32.78 -22.16
CA ILE A 346 10.33 -31.91 -21.21
C ILE A 346 9.97 -32.35 -19.78
N GLU A 347 10.98 -32.68 -19.01
CA GLU A 347 10.85 -33.03 -17.59
C GLU A 347 10.64 -31.79 -16.72
N VAL A 348 9.76 -31.93 -15.71
CA VAL A 348 9.54 -30.91 -14.68
C VAL A 348 10.04 -31.45 -13.34
N ALA A 349 11.00 -30.78 -12.72
CA ALA A 349 11.48 -31.11 -11.38
C ALA A 349 10.65 -30.36 -10.33
N TRP A 350 10.47 -30.99 -9.17
CA TRP A 350 9.72 -30.47 -8.04
C TRP A 350 10.61 -30.24 -6.82
N LEU A 351 10.52 -29.05 -6.19
CA LEU A 351 11.21 -28.76 -4.94
C LEU A 351 10.33 -27.92 -3.99
N ALA A 352 9.90 -28.52 -2.88
CA ALA A 352 9.13 -27.85 -1.82
C ALA A 352 9.76 -28.05 -0.45
N GLY A 353 9.41 -27.20 0.50
CA GLY A 353 9.95 -27.24 1.87
C GLY A 353 9.67 -28.54 2.62
N LYS A 354 8.60 -29.26 2.28
CA LYS A 354 8.23 -30.56 2.88
C LYS A 354 9.13 -31.72 2.45
N LEU A 355 9.80 -31.62 1.31
CA LEU A 355 10.69 -32.69 0.86
C LEU A 355 11.87 -32.82 1.84
N LYS A 356 12.06 -34.04 2.35
CA LYS A 356 13.14 -34.36 3.33
C LYS A 356 13.92 -35.60 2.88
N GLY A 357 15.13 -35.72 3.42
CA GLY A 357 15.95 -36.93 3.23
C GLY A 357 16.26 -37.23 1.75
N LYS A 358 16.13 -38.53 1.37
CA LYS A 358 16.47 -39.00 0.02
C LYS A 358 15.70 -38.30 -1.11
N ALA A 359 14.41 -38.00 -0.90
CA ALA A 359 13.59 -37.33 -1.92
C ALA A 359 14.09 -35.90 -2.20
N ARG A 360 14.51 -35.16 -1.14
CA ARG A 360 15.11 -33.84 -1.30
C ARG A 360 16.45 -33.92 -2.02
N ALA A 361 17.33 -34.85 -1.61
CA ALA A 361 18.62 -35.05 -2.26
C ALA A 361 18.47 -35.36 -3.75
N ALA A 362 17.57 -36.26 -4.13
CA ALA A 362 17.29 -36.60 -5.53
C ALA A 362 16.74 -35.41 -6.32
N ALA A 363 15.91 -34.53 -5.71
CA ALA A 363 15.43 -33.31 -6.36
C ALA A 363 16.56 -32.30 -6.59
N LEU A 364 17.45 -32.11 -5.62
CA LEU A 364 18.61 -31.24 -5.74
C LEU A 364 19.60 -31.74 -6.81
N GLU A 365 19.85 -33.05 -6.89
CA GLU A 365 20.67 -33.68 -7.90
C GLU A 365 20.09 -33.42 -9.30
N ARG A 366 18.80 -33.68 -9.53
CA ARG A 366 18.12 -33.39 -10.80
C ARG A 366 18.25 -31.94 -11.25
N ILE A 367 18.09 -31.00 -10.30
CA ILE A 367 18.24 -29.56 -10.57
C ILE A 367 19.68 -29.27 -10.99
N GLY A 368 20.66 -29.80 -10.26
CA GLY A 368 22.08 -29.66 -10.55
C GLY A 368 22.51 -30.31 -11.88
N ASP A 369 21.87 -31.41 -12.29
CA ASP A 369 22.12 -32.06 -13.58
C ASP A 369 21.54 -31.31 -14.77
N GLY A 370 20.62 -30.38 -14.52
CA GLY A 370 20.11 -29.49 -15.56
C GLY A 370 18.66 -29.75 -15.95
N ALA A 371 17.80 -30.19 -15.02
CA ALA A 371 16.35 -30.30 -15.28
C ALA A 371 15.81 -29.02 -15.93
N PRO A 372 15.19 -29.08 -17.13
CA PRO A 372 14.83 -27.88 -17.91
C PRO A 372 13.85 -26.96 -17.21
N MET A 373 12.87 -27.53 -16.51
CA MET A 373 11.86 -26.80 -15.75
C MET A 373 11.87 -27.24 -14.29
N VAL A 374 11.92 -26.30 -13.38
CA VAL A 374 11.88 -26.53 -11.94
C VAL A 374 10.74 -25.72 -11.34
N VAL A 375 9.83 -26.38 -10.63
CA VAL A 375 8.72 -25.73 -9.94
C VAL A 375 8.86 -25.96 -8.45
N GLY A 376 8.62 -24.93 -7.64
CA GLY A 376 8.72 -25.07 -6.20
C GLY A 376 8.25 -23.84 -5.42
N THR A 377 8.53 -23.88 -4.13
CA THR A 377 8.28 -22.78 -3.20
C THR A 377 9.56 -21.95 -2.96
N HIS A 378 9.55 -21.12 -1.92
CA HIS A 378 10.75 -20.40 -1.45
C HIS A 378 11.98 -21.31 -1.21
N ALA A 379 11.81 -22.63 -1.15
CA ALA A 379 12.91 -23.59 -1.08
C ALA A 379 13.90 -23.46 -2.24
N LEU A 380 13.46 -22.93 -3.41
CA LEU A 380 14.31 -22.68 -4.57
C LEU A 380 15.39 -21.59 -4.33
N PHE A 381 15.20 -20.72 -3.33
CA PHE A 381 16.17 -19.68 -2.97
C PHE A 381 17.30 -20.14 -2.06
N GLN A 382 17.15 -21.30 -1.40
CA GLN A 382 18.12 -21.77 -0.43
C GLN A 382 19.48 -22.01 -1.09
N ASP A 383 20.58 -21.72 -0.38
CA ASP A 383 21.94 -21.76 -0.92
C ASP A 383 22.37 -23.15 -1.42
N GLU A 384 21.77 -24.21 -0.90
CA GLU A 384 22.00 -25.59 -1.33
C GLU A 384 21.47 -25.89 -2.74
N VAL A 385 20.52 -25.08 -3.26
CA VAL A 385 19.96 -25.25 -4.60
C VAL A 385 20.91 -24.62 -5.62
N LYS A 386 21.57 -25.46 -6.39
CA LYS A 386 22.50 -25.02 -7.44
C LYS A 386 21.93 -25.37 -8.80
N PHE A 387 21.66 -24.35 -9.59
CA PHE A 387 21.25 -24.53 -10.99
C PHE A 387 22.51 -24.62 -11.87
N LYS A 388 22.45 -25.45 -12.89
CA LYS A 388 23.53 -25.60 -13.86
C LYS A 388 23.56 -24.42 -14.84
N ARG A 389 22.40 -23.97 -15.34
CA ARG A 389 22.26 -22.91 -16.35
C ARG A 389 20.93 -22.18 -16.20
N LEU A 390 20.63 -21.55 -15.06
CA LEU A 390 19.41 -20.81 -14.85
C LEU A 390 19.39 -19.54 -15.69
N ALA A 391 18.41 -19.35 -16.58
CA ALA A 391 18.24 -18.17 -17.39
C ALA A 391 16.93 -17.40 -17.15
N LEU A 392 15.90 -18.06 -16.63
CA LEU A 392 14.61 -17.42 -16.37
C LEU A 392 14.06 -17.84 -15.00
N ALA A 393 13.74 -16.86 -14.17
CA ALA A 393 13.01 -17.03 -12.93
C ALA A 393 11.59 -16.47 -13.07
N ILE A 394 10.58 -17.31 -12.89
CA ILE A 394 9.17 -16.93 -12.90
C ILE A 394 8.67 -16.89 -11.46
N ILE A 395 8.08 -15.79 -11.03
CA ILE A 395 7.63 -15.58 -9.66
C ILE A 395 6.13 -15.30 -9.70
N ASP A 396 5.33 -16.18 -9.12
CA ASP A 396 3.87 -15.99 -9.03
C ASP A 396 3.50 -15.36 -7.68
N GLU A 397 2.51 -14.44 -7.67
CA GLU A 397 1.97 -13.72 -6.51
C GLU A 397 3.05 -13.00 -5.68
N GLN A 398 3.78 -12.09 -6.33
CA GLN A 398 4.92 -11.37 -5.77
C GLN A 398 4.63 -10.65 -4.44
N HIS A 399 3.41 -10.16 -4.21
CA HIS A 399 3.05 -9.38 -3.02
C HIS A 399 3.29 -10.14 -1.68
N ARG A 400 3.53 -11.43 -1.74
CA ARG A 400 3.88 -12.29 -0.60
C ARG A 400 5.38 -12.53 -0.42
N PHE A 401 6.25 -11.90 -1.24
CA PHE A 401 7.70 -12.08 -1.20
C PHE A 401 8.44 -10.78 -0.91
N GLY A 402 9.43 -10.83 -0.02
CA GLY A 402 10.31 -9.70 0.28
C GLY A 402 11.36 -9.44 -0.82
N VAL A 403 11.90 -8.23 -0.83
CA VAL A 403 12.95 -7.79 -1.79
C VAL A 403 14.19 -8.68 -1.73
N GLN A 404 14.58 -9.14 -0.54
CA GLN A 404 15.75 -10.02 -0.34
C GLN A 404 15.64 -11.36 -1.08
N GLN A 405 14.43 -11.91 -1.19
CA GLN A 405 14.21 -13.18 -1.87
C GLN A 405 14.38 -13.06 -3.40
N ARG A 406 14.03 -11.88 -3.96
CA ARG A 406 14.25 -11.59 -5.38
C ARG A 406 15.74 -11.46 -5.72
N LEU A 407 16.52 -10.85 -4.82
CA LEU A 407 17.97 -10.73 -4.98
C LEU A 407 18.69 -12.08 -4.94
N ALA A 408 18.26 -12.99 -4.07
CA ALA A 408 18.84 -14.33 -3.98
C ALA A 408 18.74 -15.13 -5.30
N LEU A 409 17.65 -14.96 -6.08
CA LEU A 409 17.55 -15.59 -7.41
C LEU A 409 18.52 -14.99 -8.44
N ARG A 410 18.81 -13.69 -8.36
CA ARG A 410 19.75 -13.04 -9.27
C ARG A 410 21.15 -13.67 -9.18
N GLN A 411 21.57 -14.06 -7.98
CA GLN A 411 22.88 -14.64 -7.72
C GLN A 411 23.03 -16.09 -8.21
N LYS A 412 21.91 -16.73 -8.61
CA LYS A 412 21.87 -18.12 -9.07
C LYS A 412 21.99 -18.28 -10.60
N GLY A 413 22.33 -17.22 -11.31
CA GLY A 413 22.53 -17.26 -12.77
C GLY A 413 23.72 -18.12 -13.20
N VAL A 414 23.95 -18.22 -14.51
CA VAL A 414 24.99 -19.04 -15.11
C VAL A 414 26.37 -18.64 -14.61
N ASP A 415 27.05 -19.55 -13.92
CA ASP A 415 28.40 -19.39 -13.36
C ASP A 415 28.57 -18.15 -12.47
N GLY A 416 27.48 -17.58 -11.94
CA GLY A 416 27.49 -16.34 -11.18
C GLY A 416 27.85 -15.08 -11.98
N ARG A 417 27.97 -15.18 -13.31
CA ARG A 417 28.35 -14.08 -14.21
C ARG A 417 27.18 -13.48 -14.96
N LEU A 418 26.16 -14.29 -15.27
CA LEU A 418 24.97 -13.87 -15.99
C LEU A 418 23.78 -13.77 -15.03
N CYS A 419 23.07 -12.64 -15.09
CA CYS A 419 21.85 -12.43 -14.31
C CYS A 419 20.66 -13.09 -15.02
N PRO A 420 19.88 -13.98 -14.37
CA PRO A 420 18.70 -14.56 -15.00
C PRO A 420 17.61 -13.51 -15.21
N HIS A 421 16.87 -13.63 -16.31
CA HIS A 421 15.65 -12.85 -16.54
C HIS A 421 14.62 -13.15 -15.47
N GLN A 422 13.80 -12.16 -15.11
CA GLN A 422 12.75 -12.30 -14.10
C GLN A 422 11.38 -11.94 -14.69
N LEU A 423 10.47 -12.88 -14.63
CA LEU A 423 9.06 -12.70 -14.98
C LEU A 423 8.23 -12.79 -13.71
N ILE A 424 7.61 -11.71 -13.34
CA ILE A 424 6.80 -11.60 -12.14
C ILE A 424 5.34 -11.59 -12.55
N MET A 425 4.50 -12.36 -11.84
CA MET A 425 3.07 -12.42 -12.11
C MET A 425 2.29 -12.04 -10.86
N THR A 426 1.17 -11.35 -11.05
CA THR A 426 0.22 -11.08 -9.96
C THR A 426 -1.22 -11.20 -10.47
N ALA A 427 -2.09 -11.82 -9.65
CA ALA A 427 -3.52 -11.89 -9.89
C ALA A 427 -4.29 -10.72 -9.25
N THR A 428 -3.64 -9.95 -8.38
CA THR A 428 -4.17 -8.68 -7.90
C THR A 428 -3.75 -7.58 -8.86
N PRO A 429 -4.67 -6.97 -9.61
CA PRO A 429 -4.34 -5.80 -10.39
C PRO A 429 -3.76 -4.71 -9.47
N ILE A 430 -2.66 -4.13 -9.89
CA ILE A 430 -2.04 -3.00 -9.19
C ILE A 430 -2.52 -1.74 -9.90
N PRO A 431 -3.08 -0.76 -9.17
CA PRO A 431 -3.48 0.52 -9.76
C PRO A 431 -2.33 1.14 -10.58
N ARG A 432 -2.65 1.77 -11.70
CA ARG A 432 -1.62 2.36 -12.59
C ARG A 432 -0.72 3.35 -11.87
N THR A 433 -1.28 4.18 -11.01
CA THR A 433 -0.56 5.16 -10.20
C THR A 433 0.47 4.47 -9.29
N LEU A 434 0.08 3.38 -8.66
CA LEU A 434 0.95 2.60 -7.78
C LEU A 434 2.01 1.82 -8.58
N ALA A 435 1.64 1.28 -9.75
CA ALA A 435 2.58 0.60 -10.63
C ALA A 435 3.65 1.54 -11.17
N MET A 436 3.30 2.78 -11.50
CA MET A 436 4.24 3.80 -12.00
C MET A 436 5.21 4.31 -10.93
N SER A 437 4.87 4.22 -9.65
CA SER A 437 5.69 4.71 -8.54
C SER A 437 6.40 3.58 -7.80
N ALA A 438 5.69 2.56 -7.35
CA ALA A 438 6.22 1.50 -6.49
C ALA A 438 6.94 0.38 -7.26
N TYR A 439 6.64 0.23 -8.55
CA TYR A 439 7.18 -0.81 -9.44
C TYR A 439 7.83 -0.22 -10.70
N ALA A 440 8.29 1.03 -10.63
CA ALA A 440 8.93 1.71 -11.77
C ALA A 440 10.27 1.07 -12.18
N ASP A 441 10.82 0.17 -11.36
CA ASP A 441 11.96 -0.68 -11.69
C ASP A 441 11.60 -1.84 -12.64
N LEU A 442 10.30 -2.14 -12.84
CA LEU A 442 9.81 -3.22 -13.66
C LEU A 442 9.11 -2.71 -14.93
N ASP A 443 9.33 -3.40 -16.05
CA ASP A 443 8.49 -3.25 -17.23
C ASP A 443 7.14 -3.93 -16.95
N THR A 444 6.03 -3.25 -17.25
CA THR A 444 4.70 -3.77 -16.91
C THR A 444 3.91 -4.14 -18.15
N SER A 445 3.35 -5.35 -18.16
CA SER A 445 2.41 -5.86 -19.18
C SER A 445 1.07 -6.20 -18.56
N ILE A 446 -0.02 -5.84 -19.23
CA ILE A 446 -1.37 -6.03 -18.74
C ILE A 446 -2.12 -7.04 -19.63
N LEU A 447 -2.69 -8.06 -19.00
CA LEU A 447 -3.65 -8.97 -19.62
C LEU A 447 -5.06 -8.44 -19.36
N ASP A 448 -5.55 -7.64 -20.27
CA ASP A 448 -6.83 -6.92 -20.22
C ASP A 448 -7.97 -7.66 -20.91
N GLU A 449 -7.76 -8.91 -21.33
CA GLU A 449 -8.76 -9.76 -21.93
C GLU A 449 -8.96 -11.05 -21.11
N LEU A 450 -10.22 -11.46 -20.95
CA LEU A 450 -10.54 -12.77 -20.39
C LEU A 450 -10.57 -13.84 -21.49
N PRO A 451 -10.18 -15.09 -21.18
CA PRO A 451 -10.25 -16.19 -22.13
C PRO A 451 -11.69 -16.41 -22.63
N PRO A 452 -11.87 -16.84 -23.90
CA PRO A 452 -13.18 -17.18 -24.45
C PRO A 452 -13.91 -18.23 -23.61
N GLY A 453 -15.24 -18.06 -23.47
CA GLY A 453 -16.10 -18.96 -22.69
C GLY A 453 -16.24 -18.62 -21.21
N ARG A 454 -15.55 -17.60 -20.72
CA ARG A 454 -15.74 -17.12 -19.35
C ARG A 454 -16.91 -16.13 -19.27
N THR A 455 -17.87 -16.41 -18.38
CA THR A 455 -19.02 -15.54 -18.13
C THR A 455 -18.74 -14.60 -16.94
N PRO A 456 -19.19 -13.33 -17.02
CA PRO A 456 -19.11 -12.43 -15.87
C PRO A 456 -19.83 -12.99 -14.66
N VAL A 457 -19.25 -12.84 -13.47
CA VAL A 457 -19.86 -13.29 -12.21
C VAL A 457 -20.82 -12.21 -11.72
N ASN A 458 -22.10 -12.54 -11.61
CA ASN A 458 -23.11 -11.63 -11.09
C ASN A 458 -22.98 -11.52 -9.55
N THR A 459 -22.69 -10.32 -9.05
CA THR A 459 -22.51 -10.08 -7.60
C THR A 459 -23.78 -9.45 -7.02
N VAL A 460 -24.31 -10.05 -5.94
CA VAL A 460 -25.50 -9.57 -5.24
C VAL A 460 -25.22 -9.36 -3.76
N LEU A 461 -25.80 -8.29 -3.18
CA LEU A 461 -25.73 -7.98 -1.76
C LEU A 461 -27.01 -8.47 -1.09
N VAL A 462 -26.89 -9.28 -0.05
CA VAL A 462 -28.01 -9.84 0.70
C VAL A 462 -27.77 -9.61 2.19
N ALA A 463 -28.79 -9.14 2.92
CA ALA A 463 -28.69 -9.04 4.38
C ALA A 463 -28.74 -10.44 5.02
N ASP A 464 -28.02 -10.63 6.11
CA ASP A 464 -27.94 -11.90 6.84
C ASP A 464 -29.29 -12.40 7.35
N SER A 465 -30.26 -11.51 7.58
CA SER A 465 -31.66 -11.86 7.88
C SER A 465 -32.30 -12.73 6.81
N ARG A 466 -31.79 -12.72 5.58
CA ARG A 466 -32.23 -13.54 4.44
C ARG A 466 -31.35 -14.77 4.19
N ARG A 467 -30.53 -15.16 5.16
CA ARG A 467 -29.59 -16.30 5.04
C ARG A 467 -30.31 -17.61 4.66
N ILE A 468 -31.50 -17.85 5.17
CA ILE A 468 -32.31 -19.03 4.85
C ILE A 468 -32.66 -19.09 3.36
N GLU A 469 -33.01 -17.96 2.74
CA GLU A 469 -33.29 -17.92 1.29
C GLU A 469 -32.06 -18.23 0.46
N VAL A 470 -30.87 -17.82 0.94
CA VAL A 470 -29.58 -18.14 0.27
C VAL A 470 -29.31 -19.65 0.37
N ILE A 471 -29.54 -20.28 1.53
CA ILE A 471 -29.39 -21.73 1.71
C ILE A 471 -30.30 -22.50 0.75
N GLU A 472 -31.55 -22.08 0.61
CA GLU A 472 -32.52 -22.72 -0.32
C GLU A 472 -32.07 -22.59 -1.79
N ARG A 473 -31.51 -21.44 -2.18
CA ARG A 473 -30.95 -21.26 -3.54
C ARG A 473 -29.71 -22.09 -3.78
N VAL A 474 -28.81 -22.24 -2.79
CA VAL A 474 -27.66 -23.14 -2.85
C VAL A 474 -28.13 -24.59 -3.00
N ARG A 475 -29.15 -25.01 -2.22
CA ARG A 475 -29.78 -26.34 -2.34
C ARG A 475 -30.25 -26.62 -3.77
N ALA A 476 -31.03 -25.70 -4.32
CA ALA A 476 -31.57 -25.83 -5.67
C ALA A 476 -30.45 -25.94 -6.72
N ALA A 477 -29.44 -25.10 -6.64
CA ALA A 477 -28.31 -25.12 -7.56
C ALA A 477 -27.47 -26.39 -7.47
N CYS A 478 -27.24 -26.90 -6.26
CA CYS A 478 -26.51 -28.15 -6.06
C CYS A 478 -27.30 -29.38 -6.56
N ARG A 479 -28.62 -29.36 -6.45
CA ARG A 479 -29.48 -30.39 -7.06
C ARG A 479 -29.43 -30.41 -8.59
N GLU A 480 -29.18 -29.24 -9.21
CA GLU A 480 -28.95 -29.14 -10.66
C GLU A 480 -27.52 -29.58 -11.07
N GLY A 481 -26.74 -30.12 -10.15
CA GLY A 481 -25.37 -30.60 -10.40
C GLY A 481 -24.28 -29.53 -10.29
N ARG A 482 -24.60 -28.31 -9.83
CA ARG A 482 -23.62 -27.23 -9.61
C ARG A 482 -22.94 -27.41 -8.25
N GLN A 483 -21.76 -26.77 -8.10
CA GLN A 483 -21.05 -26.73 -6.83
C GLN A 483 -20.98 -25.32 -6.28
N ALA A 484 -20.89 -25.20 -4.95
CA ALA A 484 -20.88 -23.93 -4.24
C ALA A 484 -19.73 -23.84 -3.24
N TYR A 485 -19.17 -22.65 -3.11
CA TYR A 485 -18.31 -22.25 -1.99
C TYR A 485 -19.12 -21.44 -0.98
N TRP A 486 -18.87 -21.70 0.30
CA TRP A 486 -19.40 -20.91 1.41
C TRP A 486 -18.24 -20.44 2.29
N VAL A 487 -17.92 -19.15 2.23
CA VAL A 487 -16.74 -18.56 2.88
C VAL A 487 -17.16 -17.86 4.16
N CYS A 488 -16.60 -18.31 5.28
CA CYS A 488 -16.74 -17.69 6.59
C CYS A 488 -15.57 -16.74 6.81
N THR A 489 -15.86 -15.47 7.10
CA THR A 489 -14.84 -14.47 7.40
C THR A 489 -14.70 -14.28 8.91
N LEU A 490 -13.56 -13.70 9.33
CA LEU A 490 -13.21 -13.46 10.73
C LEU A 490 -14.24 -12.58 11.46
N ILE A 491 -14.62 -12.99 12.68
CA ILE A 491 -15.40 -12.17 13.60
C ILE A 491 -14.49 -11.31 14.51
N GLU A 492 -13.26 -11.79 14.81
CA GLU A 492 -12.22 -11.10 15.58
C GLU A 492 -10.83 -11.44 15.02
N GLU A 493 -9.76 -10.72 15.41
CA GLU A 493 -8.37 -10.92 14.96
C GLU A 493 -7.74 -12.27 15.38
N SER A 494 -8.52 -13.27 15.79
CA SER A 494 -8.09 -14.59 16.22
C SER A 494 -8.41 -15.67 15.17
N GLU A 495 -7.36 -16.31 14.68
CA GLU A 495 -7.45 -17.50 13.80
C GLU A 495 -8.30 -18.64 14.44
N GLU A 496 -8.34 -18.67 15.76
CA GLU A 496 -9.07 -19.67 16.55
C GLU A 496 -10.57 -19.52 16.41
N LEU A 497 -11.08 -18.30 16.54
CA LEU A 497 -12.49 -17.98 16.42
C LEU A 497 -13.00 -18.13 14.98
N THR A 498 -12.14 -17.89 13.99
CA THR A 498 -12.51 -18.10 12.57
C THR A 498 -12.69 -19.58 12.24
N CYS A 499 -11.84 -20.44 12.77
CA CYS A 499 -11.96 -21.87 12.57
C CYS A 499 -13.24 -22.39 13.24
N GLN A 500 -13.56 -21.94 14.46
CA GLN A 500 -14.81 -22.30 15.17
C GLN A 500 -16.04 -21.82 14.41
N ALA A 501 -16.04 -20.58 13.87
CA ALA A 501 -17.15 -20.07 13.05
C ALA A 501 -17.37 -20.92 11.79
N ALA A 502 -16.31 -21.35 11.12
CA ALA A 502 -16.42 -22.21 9.96
C ALA A 502 -16.92 -23.62 10.31
N GLU A 503 -16.49 -24.18 11.44
CA GLU A 503 -16.96 -25.46 11.98
C GLU A 503 -18.45 -25.39 12.33
N THR A 504 -18.89 -24.34 13.05
CA THR A 504 -20.30 -24.10 13.36
C THR A 504 -21.15 -23.95 12.10
N THR A 505 -20.70 -23.15 11.13
CA THR A 505 -21.42 -22.98 9.85
C THR A 505 -21.47 -24.29 9.08
N TYR A 506 -20.41 -25.10 9.12
CA TYR A 506 -20.40 -26.44 8.49
C TYR A 506 -21.45 -27.36 9.12
N GLU A 507 -21.57 -27.40 10.45
CA GLU A 507 -22.55 -28.22 11.16
C GLU A 507 -23.98 -27.76 10.84
N GLU A 508 -24.24 -26.44 10.86
CA GLU A 508 -25.54 -25.86 10.50
C GLU A 508 -25.93 -26.19 9.06
N LEU A 509 -25.03 -25.98 8.09
CA LEU A 509 -25.30 -26.26 6.68
C LEU A 509 -25.42 -27.75 6.40
N SER A 510 -24.64 -28.60 7.05
CA SER A 510 -24.75 -30.07 6.94
C SER A 510 -26.09 -30.57 7.46
N SER A 511 -26.59 -29.98 8.57
CA SER A 511 -27.91 -30.29 9.11
C SER A 511 -29.05 -29.77 8.21
N ALA A 512 -28.94 -28.53 7.74
CA ALA A 512 -29.94 -27.90 6.87
C ALA A 512 -30.03 -28.55 5.48
N LEU A 513 -28.91 -29.01 4.94
CA LEU A 513 -28.75 -29.55 3.58
C LEU A 513 -28.42 -31.05 3.61
N GLY A 514 -29.09 -31.84 4.47
CA GLY A 514 -28.76 -33.23 4.75
C GLY A 514 -28.67 -34.19 3.53
N GLU A 515 -29.22 -33.77 2.37
CA GLU A 515 -29.11 -34.50 1.10
C GLU A 515 -27.83 -34.18 0.31
N LEU A 516 -27.10 -33.10 0.69
CA LEU A 516 -25.85 -32.68 0.02
C LEU A 516 -24.64 -33.12 0.83
N ARG A 517 -23.57 -33.47 0.13
CA ARG A 517 -22.29 -33.72 0.78
C ARG A 517 -21.52 -32.41 0.92
N VAL A 518 -21.34 -32.00 2.16
CA VAL A 518 -20.66 -30.77 2.55
C VAL A 518 -19.22 -31.10 2.99
N GLY A 519 -18.25 -30.34 2.53
CA GLY A 519 -16.85 -30.39 2.98
C GLY A 519 -16.49 -29.17 3.81
N LEU A 520 -15.46 -29.29 4.64
CA LEU A 520 -14.93 -28.19 5.46
C LEU A 520 -13.41 -28.03 5.23
N ILE A 521 -12.96 -26.78 5.03
CA ILE A 521 -11.54 -26.41 4.98
C ILE A 521 -11.29 -25.14 5.78
N HIS A 522 -10.34 -25.20 6.72
CA HIS A 522 -9.89 -24.02 7.49
C HIS A 522 -8.38 -24.04 7.77
N GLY A 523 -7.83 -22.95 8.29
CA GLY A 523 -6.40 -22.72 8.49
C GLY A 523 -5.70 -23.82 9.26
N ARG A 524 -6.31 -24.33 10.34
CA ARG A 524 -5.73 -25.30 11.26
C ARG A 524 -5.69 -26.75 10.77
N MET A 525 -6.40 -27.10 9.70
CA MET A 525 -6.35 -28.45 9.15
C MET A 525 -4.95 -28.77 8.63
N LYS A 526 -4.54 -30.02 8.79
CA LYS A 526 -3.28 -30.50 8.20
C LYS A 526 -3.32 -30.40 6.69
N PRO A 527 -2.22 -30.06 6.03
CA PRO A 527 -2.17 -29.93 4.58
C PRO A 527 -2.65 -31.16 3.81
N ALA A 528 -2.37 -32.36 4.31
CA ALA A 528 -2.84 -33.61 3.72
C ALA A 528 -4.38 -33.72 3.74
N ASP A 529 -5.01 -33.34 4.85
CA ASP A 529 -6.48 -33.38 4.98
C ASP A 529 -7.14 -32.34 4.07
N LYS A 530 -6.54 -31.13 3.97
CA LYS A 530 -6.98 -30.10 3.03
C LYS A 530 -6.94 -30.60 1.58
N ALA A 531 -5.87 -31.29 1.19
CA ALA A 531 -5.70 -31.83 -0.15
C ALA A 531 -6.80 -32.88 -0.47
N VAL A 532 -7.10 -33.78 0.46
CA VAL A 532 -8.15 -34.80 0.29
C VAL A 532 -9.52 -34.14 0.09
N VAL A 533 -9.88 -33.16 0.92
CA VAL A 533 -11.18 -32.47 0.79
C VAL A 533 -11.27 -31.67 -0.52
N MET A 534 -10.19 -31.01 -0.91
CA MET A 534 -10.15 -30.26 -2.17
C MET A 534 -10.26 -31.16 -3.40
N GLU A 535 -9.59 -32.31 -3.41
CA GLU A 535 -9.70 -33.26 -4.52
C GLU A 535 -11.10 -33.84 -4.60
N ALA A 536 -11.70 -34.22 -3.46
CA ALA A 536 -13.09 -34.69 -3.40
C ALA A 536 -14.09 -33.61 -3.91
N PHE A 537 -13.82 -32.32 -3.63
CA PHE A 537 -14.63 -31.23 -4.16
C PHE A 537 -14.44 -31.06 -5.66
N LYS A 538 -13.21 -31.12 -6.15
CA LYS A 538 -12.86 -31.00 -7.56
C LYS A 538 -13.46 -32.14 -8.40
N GLU A 539 -13.47 -33.34 -7.87
CA GLU A 539 -14.09 -34.52 -8.52
C GLU A 539 -15.64 -34.55 -8.45
N GLY A 540 -16.25 -33.52 -7.81
CA GLY A 540 -17.71 -33.41 -7.66
C GLY A 540 -18.31 -34.33 -6.59
N MET A 541 -17.47 -35.00 -5.80
CA MET A 541 -17.94 -35.83 -4.68
C MET A 541 -18.57 -35.00 -3.56
N LEU A 542 -18.16 -33.75 -3.43
CA LEU A 542 -18.73 -32.73 -2.54
C LEU A 542 -19.45 -31.66 -3.35
N GLN A 543 -20.66 -31.29 -2.97
CA GLN A 543 -21.47 -30.26 -3.64
C GLN A 543 -21.29 -28.89 -3.03
N LEU A 544 -21.01 -28.82 -1.73
CA LEU A 544 -20.79 -27.56 -1.00
C LEU A 544 -19.46 -27.65 -0.24
N LEU A 545 -18.65 -26.59 -0.35
CA LEU A 545 -17.41 -26.46 0.42
C LEU A 545 -17.49 -25.24 1.34
N VAL A 546 -17.56 -25.49 2.65
CA VAL A 546 -17.43 -24.48 3.68
C VAL A 546 -15.94 -24.22 3.92
N ALA A 547 -15.53 -22.95 3.89
CA ALA A 547 -14.13 -22.63 4.05
C ALA A 547 -13.92 -21.27 4.73
N THR A 548 -12.74 -21.09 5.32
CA THR A 548 -12.25 -19.74 5.66
C THR A 548 -11.58 -19.10 4.43
N THR A 549 -11.00 -17.91 4.58
CA THR A 549 -10.27 -17.21 3.50
C THR A 549 -9.08 -18.00 2.91
N VAL A 550 -8.73 -19.13 3.47
CA VAL A 550 -7.67 -20.04 2.96
C VAL A 550 -7.90 -20.46 1.49
N ILE A 551 -9.13 -20.40 0.98
CA ILE A 551 -9.44 -20.69 -0.43
C ILE A 551 -9.09 -19.54 -1.40
N GLU A 552 -8.59 -18.40 -0.92
CA GLU A 552 -7.98 -17.37 -1.79
C GLU A 552 -6.87 -17.97 -2.66
N VAL A 553 -6.28 -19.09 -2.22
CA VAL A 553 -5.15 -19.74 -2.85
C VAL A 553 -5.59 -21.02 -3.55
N GLY A 554 -5.78 -20.98 -4.87
CA GLY A 554 -5.20 -21.86 -5.84
C GLY A 554 -5.96 -23.04 -6.41
N VAL A 555 -7.15 -23.51 -6.10
CA VAL A 555 -7.72 -24.67 -6.80
C VAL A 555 -8.79 -24.27 -7.83
N ASP A 556 -8.62 -24.77 -9.07
CA ASP A 556 -9.58 -24.56 -10.16
C ASP A 556 -10.67 -25.64 -10.12
N VAL A 557 -11.92 -25.23 -9.90
CA VAL A 557 -13.10 -26.10 -9.93
C VAL A 557 -14.10 -25.54 -10.93
N PRO A 558 -14.07 -25.98 -12.20
CA PRO A 558 -14.90 -25.43 -13.27
C PRO A 558 -16.39 -25.48 -13.00
N ASN A 559 -16.86 -26.49 -12.24
CA ASN A 559 -18.27 -26.69 -11.91
C ASN A 559 -18.78 -25.82 -10.74
N ALA A 560 -17.87 -25.16 -10.02
CA ALA A 560 -18.24 -24.24 -8.95
C ALA A 560 -18.76 -22.91 -9.54
N SER A 561 -20.06 -22.69 -9.45
CA SER A 561 -20.77 -21.54 -10.02
C SER A 561 -21.35 -20.59 -8.98
N LEU A 562 -21.29 -20.94 -7.69
CA LEU A 562 -21.80 -20.15 -6.59
C LEU A 562 -20.69 -19.87 -5.57
N MET A 563 -20.55 -18.59 -5.19
CA MET A 563 -19.69 -18.13 -4.12
C MET A 563 -20.55 -17.36 -3.10
N ILE A 564 -20.62 -17.84 -1.88
CA ILE A 564 -21.29 -17.15 -0.78
C ILE A 564 -20.19 -16.67 0.18
N ILE A 565 -20.19 -15.37 0.53
CA ILE A 565 -19.24 -14.79 1.47
C ILE A 565 -20.01 -14.17 2.62
N GLU A 566 -19.85 -14.70 3.83
CA GLU A 566 -20.44 -14.16 5.05
C GLU A 566 -19.58 -13.02 5.61
N ASN A 567 -20.23 -11.97 6.13
CA ASN A 567 -19.61 -10.75 6.67
C ASN A 567 -18.57 -10.12 5.74
N PRO A 568 -18.88 -9.90 4.45
CA PRO A 568 -17.94 -9.41 3.45
C PRO A 568 -17.40 -8.00 3.78
N GLU A 569 -18.09 -7.22 4.61
CA GLU A 569 -17.67 -5.89 5.08
C GLU A 569 -16.34 -5.91 5.85
N ARG A 570 -15.90 -7.09 6.28
CA ARG A 570 -14.64 -7.29 7.03
C ARG A 570 -13.44 -7.56 6.12
N LEU A 571 -13.70 -7.91 4.86
CA LEU A 571 -12.65 -8.19 3.88
C LEU A 571 -12.29 -6.94 3.07
N GLY A 572 -11.04 -6.88 2.62
CA GLY A 572 -10.61 -5.91 1.63
C GLY A 572 -11.18 -6.19 0.25
N LEU A 573 -11.29 -5.15 -0.59
CA LEU A 573 -11.78 -5.28 -1.97
C LEU A 573 -10.96 -6.28 -2.78
N ALA A 574 -9.63 -6.28 -2.64
CA ALA A 574 -8.75 -7.23 -3.30
C ALA A 574 -9.07 -8.68 -2.92
N GLN A 575 -9.34 -8.96 -1.63
CA GLN A 575 -9.70 -10.30 -1.16
C GLN A 575 -11.06 -10.75 -1.69
N LEU A 576 -12.05 -9.86 -1.62
CA LEU A 576 -13.39 -10.13 -2.17
C LEU A 576 -13.31 -10.42 -3.67
N HIS A 577 -12.49 -9.68 -4.41
CA HIS A 577 -12.29 -9.87 -5.82
C HIS A 577 -11.61 -11.23 -6.13
N GLN A 578 -10.58 -11.60 -5.38
CA GLN A 578 -9.91 -12.89 -5.51
C GLN A 578 -10.85 -14.07 -5.23
N LEU A 579 -11.68 -13.97 -4.17
CA LEU A 579 -12.69 -14.97 -3.85
C LEU A 579 -13.75 -15.08 -4.96
N ARG A 580 -14.27 -13.94 -5.43
CA ARG A 580 -15.21 -13.91 -6.58
C ARG A 580 -14.63 -14.58 -7.81
N GLY A 581 -13.34 -14.38 -8.08
CA GLY A 581 -12.62 -14.99 -9.20
C GLY A 581 -12.46 -16.51 -9.13
N ARG A 582 -12.85 -17.16 -8.02
CA ARG A 582 -12.86 -18.64 -7.88
C ARG A 582 -14.04 -19.30 -8.56
N VAL A 583 -15.08 -18.55 -8.88
CA VAL A 583 -16.21 -19.04 -9.68
C VAL A 583 -16.22 -18.38 -11.07
N GLY A 584 -17.08 -18.82 -11.97
CA GLY A 584 -17.12 -18.28 -13.33
C GLY A 584 -16.07 -18.88 -14.27
N ARG A 585 -15.55 -20.07 -13.98
CA ARG A 585 -14.55 -20.79 -14.80
C ARG A 585 -15.14 -21.83 -15.74
N GLY A 586 -16.43 -22.12 -15.59
CA GLY A 586 -17.21 -22.98 -16.46
C GLY A 586 -18.17 -22.20 -17.36
N SER A 587 -18.98 -22.93 -18.15
CA SER A 587 -19.98 -22.36 -19.05
C SER A 587 -21.29 -21.93 -18.34
N ALA A 588 -21.48 -22.33 -17.08
CA ALA A 588 -22.67 -22.00 -16.30
C ALA A 588 -22.62 -20.57 -15.77
N ALA A 589 -23.78 -19.88 -15.75
CA ALA A 589 -23.91 -18.58 -15.12
C ALA A 589 -23.52 -18.64 -13.64
N SER A 590 -22.60 -17.76 -13.23
CA SER A 590 -22.02 -17.78 -11.90
C SER A 590 -22.44 -16.57 -11.06
N HIS A 591 -22.62 -16.80 -9.77
CA HIS A 591 -23.07 -15.79 -8.83
C HIS A 591 -22.18 -15.71 -7.61
N CYS A 592 -21.93 -14.48 -7.15
CA CYS A 592 -21.27 -14.17 -5.88
C CYS A 592 -22.26 -13.48 -4.96
N VAL A 593 -22.60 -14.10 -3.84
CA VAL A 593 -23.52 -13.57 -2.83
C VAL A 593 -22.70 -13.02 -1.67
N LEU A 594 -22.80 -11.72 -1.43
CA LEU A 594 -22.18 -11.03 -0.31
C LEU A 594 -23.23 -10.88 0.79
N LEU A 595 -23.14 -11.73 1.83
CA LEU A 595 -24.10 -11.82 2.93
C LEU A 595 -23.62 -10.93 4.09
N TYR A 596 -24.13 -9.69 4.14
CA TYR A 596 -23.67 -8.66 5.07
C TYR A 596 -24.55 -8.53 6.32
N HIS A 597 -23.93 -8.08 7.43
CA HIS A 597 -24.63 -7.78 8.67
C HIS A 597 -24.99 -6.28 8.76
N PRO A 598 -26.30 -5.89 8.86
CA PRO A 598 -26.71 -4.50 9.04
C PRO A 598 -26.56 -4.04 10.51
N PRO A 599 -26.27 -2.72 10.78
CA PRO A 599 -26.06 -1.67 9.79
C PRO A 599 -24.64 -1.63 9.24
N LEU A 600 -24.49 -1.42 7.94
CA LEU A 600 -23.18 -1.19 7.32
C LEU A 600 -22.67 0.22 7.65
N SER A 601 -21.38 0.33 7.95
CA SER A 601 -20.68 1.62 7.96
C SER A 601 -20.69 2.26 6.55
N GLN A 602 -20.42 3.55 6.46
CA GLN A 602 -20.34 4.23 5.17
C GLN A 602 -19.30 3.57 4.26
N ILE A 603 -18.09 3.35 4.75
CA ILE A 603 -17.00 2.68 4.03
C ILE A 603 -17.39 1.25 3.62
N GLY A 604 -18.04 0.50 4.51
CA GLY A 604 -18.53 -0.84 4.20
C GLY A 604 -19.56 -0.84 3.05
N ARG A 605 -20.48 0.13 3.05
CA ARG A 605 -21.48 0.29 1.99
C ARG A 605 -20.86 0.64 0.65
N GLU A 606 -19.90 1.56 0.63
CA GLU A 606 -19.16 1.96 -0.57
C GLU A 606 -18.37 0.77 -1.13
N ARG A 607 -17.64 0.05 -0.29
CA ARG A 607 -16.84 -1.13 -0.65
C ARG A 607 -17.70 -2.23 -1.28
N LEU A 608 -18.79 -2.61 -0.66
CA LEU A 608 -19.69 -3.63 -1.19
C LEU A 608 -20.44 -3.15 -2.44
N GLY A 609 -20.72 -1.84 -2.55
CA GLY A 609 -21.28 -1.21 -3.73
C GLY A 609 -20.38 -1.40 -4.95
N ILE A 610 -19.08 -1.13 -4.81
CA ILE A 610 -18.07 -1.31 -5.87
C ILE A 610 -18.07 -2.76 -6.37
N MET A 611 -18.08 -3.74 -5.46
CA MET A 611 -18.09 -5.16 -5.82
C MET A 611 -19.31 -5.57 -6.64
N ARG A 612 -20.45 -4.91 -6.43
CA ARG A 612 -21.71 -5.15 -7.19
C ARG A 612 -21.68 -4.47 -8.56
N GLU A 613 -21.09 -3.27 -8.65
CA GLU A 613 -21.12 -2.42 -9.85
C GLU A 613 -20.14 -2.85 -10.93
N THR A 614 -18.99 -3.39 -10.54
CA THR A 614 -17.96 -3.79 -11.51
C THR A 614 -17.39 -5.18 -11.23
N SER A 615 -17.03 -5.86 -12.33
CA SER A 615 -16.23 -7.08 -12.31
C SER A 615 -14.77 -6.85 -12.69
N ASP A 616 -14.42 -5.65 -13.15
CA ASP A 616 -13.07 -5.27 -13.55
C ASP A 616 -12.15 -5.14 -12.33
N GLY A 617 -11.13 -5.99 -12.24
CA GLY A 617 -10.18 -6.01 -11.12
C GLY A 617 -9.32 -4.75 -11.05
N PHE A 618 -9.05 -4.06 -12.17
CA PHE A 618 -8.28 -2.82 -12.16
C PHE A 618 -9.08 -1.67 -11.55
N VAL A 619 -10.36 -1.54 -11.91
CA VAL A 619 -11.27 -0.55 -11.33
C VAL A 619 -11.43 -0.82 -9.82
N ILE A 620 -11.58 -2.09 -9.42
CA ILE A 620 -11.67 -2.47 -8.01
C ILE A 620 -10.40 -2.09 -7.24
N ALA A 621 -9.23 -2.33 -7.82
CA ALA A 621 -7.96 -1.99 -7.19
C ALA A 621 -7.77 -0.47 -7.05
N GLU A 622 -8.16 0.33 -8.06
CA GLU A 622 -8.17 1.79 -7.97
C GLU A 622 -9.09 2.28 -6.84
N LYS A 623 -10.29 1.72 -6.74
CA LYS A 623 -11.23 2.06 -5.66
C LYS A 623 -10.77 1.58 -4.28
N ASP A 624 -10.09 0.43 -4.19
CA ASP A 624 -9.49 -0.03 -2.93
C ASP A 624 -8.38 0.93 -2.45
N LEU A 625 -7.59 1.44 -3.40
CA LEU A 625 -6.55 2.44 -3.14
C LEU A 625 -7.16 3.79 -2.67
N GLU A 626 -8.25 4.25 -3.32
CA GLU A 626 -8.97 5.46 -2.91
C GLU A 626 -9.53 5.33 -1.48
N LEU A 627 -10.11 4.18 -1.12
CA LEU A 627 -10.75 3.95 0.18
C LEU A 627 -9.76 3.76 1.34
N ARG A 628 -8.61 3.13 1.09
CA ARG A 628 -7.62 2.80 2.14
C ARG A 628 -6.44 3.75 2.20
N GLY A 629 -6.14 4.40 1.09
CA GLY A 629 -4.90 5.14 0.90
C GLY A 629 -3.68 4.24 0.59
N PRO A 630 -2.62 4.83 0.01
CA PRO A 630 -1.45 4.07 -0.46
C PRO A 630 -0.65 3.41 0.67
N GLY A 631 -0.66 3.96 1.88
CA GLY A 631 0.10 3.45 3.03
C GLY A 631 -0.39 2.10 3.55
N GLU A 632 -1.70 1.88 3.57
CA GLU A 632 -2.31 0.63 4.04
C GLU A 632 -2.22 -0.49 3.00
N MET A 633 -2.35 -0.13 1.72
CA MET A 633 -2.33 -1.10 0.62
C MET A 633 -0.94 -1.69 0.37
N LEU A 634 0.10 -0.92 0.59
CA LEU A 634 1.49 -1.35 0.42
C LEU A 634 2.04 -2.09 1.65
N GLY A 635 1.28 -2.14 2.74
CA GLY A 635 1.66 -2.82 3.98
C GLY A 635 2.91 -2.19 4.61
N THR A 636 2.74 -1.18 5.43
CA THR A 636 3.81 -0.38 6.07
C THR A 636 4.91 -1.18 6.80
N ARG A 637 4.72 -2.49 7.01
CA ARG A 637 5.70 -3.38 7.66
C ARG A 637 6.38 -4.39 6.73
N GLN A 638 5.88 -4.62 5.49
CA GLN A 638 6.38 -5.73 4.66
C GLN A 638 7.19 -5.32 3.44
N THR A 639 7.08 -4.09 2.95
CA THR A 639 7.64 -3.75 1.64
C THR A 639 8.81 -2.79 1.66
N GLY A 640 9.18 -2.21 2.81
CA GLY A 640 10.26 -1.20 2.85
C GLY A 640 9.97 0.01 1.92
N LEU A 641 8.73 0.20 1.48
CA LEU A 641 8.34 1.30 0.62
C LEU A 641 8.32 2.61 1.40
N LEU A 642 8.90 3.60 0.79
CA LEU A 642 9.13 4.93 1.32
C LEU A 642 7.82 5.57 1.79
N GLN A 643 7.77 5.96 3.06
CA GLN A 643 6.80 6.96 3.50
C GLN A 643 7.24 8.30 2.93
N PHE A 644 6.47 8.84 2.01
CA PHE A 644 6.67 10.19 1.52
C PHE A 644 6.48 11.19 2.67
N LYS A 645 7.28 12.24 2.68
CA LYS A 645 7.21 13.31 3.69
C LYS A 645 6.17 14.35 3.33
N VAL A 646 5.98 14.60 2.04
CA VAL A 646 5.14 15.66 1.48
C VAL A 646 4.17 15.12 0.43
N ALA A 647 4.66 14.31 -0.49
CA ALA A 647 3.87 13.76 -1.58
C ALA A 647 2.84 12.74 -1.09
N ASP A 648 1.69 12.74 -1.74
CA ASP A 648 0.66 11.71 -1.61
C ASP A 648 0.35 11.13 -2.99
N LEU A 649 0.54 9.83 -3.18
CA LEU A 649 0.41 9.19 -4.50
C LEU A 649 -1.00 9.28 -5.09
N MET A 650 -2.03 9.44 -4.26
CA MET A 650 -3.40 9.60 -4.73
C MET A 650 -3.68 11.05 -5.11
N ARG A 651 -3.37 11.97 -4.20
CA ARG A 651 -3.54 13.39 -4.43
C ARG A 651 -2.71 13.90 -5.60
N ASP A 652 -1.46 13.43 -5.67
CA ASP A 652 -0.45 13.94 -6.61
C ASP A 652 -0.28 13.02 -7.85
N ALA A 653 -1.25 12.14 -8.12
CA ALA A 653 -1.22 11.19 -9.25
C ALA A 653 -1.00 11.90 -10.60
N ASP A 654 -1.59 13.07 -10.77
CA ASP A 654 -1.48 13.88 -11.99
C ASP A 654 -0.06 14.41 -12.25
N LEU A 655 0.81 14.46 -11.22
CA LEU A 655 2.21 14.84 -11.36
C LEU A 655 3.08 13.70 -11.92
N LEU A 656 2.68 12.44 -11.80
CA LEU A 656 3.52 11.27 -12.12
C LEU A 656 4.02 11.24 -13.57
N PRO A 657 3.22 11.58 -14.60
CA PRO A 657 3.72 11.65 -15.97
C PRO A 657 4.83 12.70 -16.12
N ALA A 658 4.61 13.91 -15.59
CA ALA A 658 5.58 15.01 -15.63
C ALA A 658 6.86 14.67 -14.85
N VAL A 659 6.73 14.01 -13.69
CA VAL A 659 7.85 13.52 -12.88
C VAL A 659 8.70 12.51 -13.66
N ARG A 660 8.07 11.58 -14.38
CA ARG A 660 8.79 10.60 -15.20
C ARG A 660 9.59 11.26 -16.33
N ASP A 661 8.96 12.19 -17.03
CA ASP A 661 9.60 12.90 -18.14
C ASP A 661 10.75 13.80 -17.61
N ALA A 662 10.53 14.46 -16.48
CA ALA A 662 11.58 15.23 -15.79
C ALA A 662 12.75 14.35 -15.33
N ALA A 663 12.49 13.15 -14.83
CA ALA A 663 13.54 12.20 -14.42
C ALA A 663 14.40 11.77 -15.61
N GLN A 664 13.79 11.46 -16.76
CA GLN A 664 14.52 11.13 -17.99
C GLN A 664 15.36 12.31 -18.49
N SER A 665 14.78 13.51 -18.51
CA SER A 665 15.50 14.72 -18.90
C SER A 665 16.66 15.02 -17.96
N LEU A 666 16.48 14.86 -16.66
CA LEU A 666 17.53 15.11 -15.66
C LEU A 666 18.70 14.14 -15.82
N LEU A 667 18.44 12.86 -16.02
CA LEU A 667 19.48 11.85 -16.27
C LEU A 667 20.24 12.12 -17.56
N ALA A 668 19.55 12.54 -18.60
CA ALA A 668 20.16 12.80 -19.91
C ALA A 668 20.99 14.08 -19.95
N HIS A 669 20.52 15.18 -19.34
CA HIS A 669 21.11 16.51 -19.54
C HIS A 669 21.80 17.06 -18.27
N TRP A 670 21.39 16.64 -17.06
CA TRP A 670 21.93 17.17 -15.81
C TRP A 670 22.26 16.06 -14.78
N PRO A 671 23.04 15.02 -15.13
CA PRO A 671 23.30 13.88 -14.25
C PRO A 671 23.97 14.27 -12.93
N GLN A 672 24.67 15.41 -12.88
CA GLN A 672 25.31 15.93 -11.67
C GLN A 672 24.31 16.38 -10.59
N HIS A 673 23.05 16.65 -10.92
CA HIS A 673 21.99 17.05 -9.99
C HIS A 673 21.33 15.85 -9.30
N VAL A 674 21.49 14.66 -9.85
CA VAL A 674 20.79 13.44 -9.36
C VAL A 674 21.25 13.05 -7.97
N SER A 675 22.57 12.95 -7.72
CA SER A 675 23.08 12.54 -6.40
C SER A 675 22.69 13.49 -5.27
N PRO A 676 22.79 14.83 -5.44
CA PRO A 676 22.35 15.76 -4.41
C PRO A 676 20.83 15.69 -4.10
N LEU A 677 19.98 15.46 -5.11
CA LEU A 677 18.54 15.25 -4.90
C LEU A 677 18.28 13.98 -4.09
N LEU A 678 18.95 12.87 -4.44
CA LEU A 678 18.85 11.61 -3.70
C LEU A 678 19.30 11.79 -2.24
N GLU A 679 20.43 12.48 -1.99
CA GLU A 679 20.93 12.75 -0.65
C GLU A 679 19.96 13.61 0.17
N ARG A 680 19.25 14.56 -0.43
CA ARG A 680 18.30 15.42 0.27
C ARG A 680 17.12 14.64 0.81
N TRP A 681 16.51 13.80 0.01
CA TRP A 681 15.25 13.14 0.33
C TRP A 681 15.41 11.73 0.92
N LEU A 682 16.49 11.00 0.56
CA LEU A 682 16.69 9.58 0.87
C LEU A 682 17.83 9.31 1.87
N ARG A 683 18.31 10.32 2.62
CA ARG A 683 19.45 10.19 3.55
C ARG A 683 19.41 8.98 4.48
N HIS A 684 18.24 8.61 4.96
CA HIS A 684 18.06 7.44 5.83
C HIS A 684 17.75 6.15 5.04
N GLY A 685 17.64 6.24 3.72
CA GLY A 685 17.34 5.15 2.80
C GLY A 685 18.53 4.52 2.08
N GLN A 686 19.77 4.87 2.42
CA GLN A 686 20.96 4.26 1.81
C GLN A 686 21.06 2.73 2.01
N GLN A 687 20.27 2.15 2.92
CA GLN A 687 20.11 0.70 3.01
C GLN A 687 19.32 0.09 1.83
N TYR A 688 18.60 0.90 1.04
CA TYR A 688 17.81 0.40 -0.10
C TYR A 688 18.61 0.27 -1.40
N GLY A 689 19.75 0.93 -1.52
CA GLY A 689 20.67 0.78 -2.66
C GLY A 689 21.65 -0.39 -2.55
N GLN A 690 21.66 -1.07 -1.40
CA GLN A 690 22.48 -2.27 -1.14
C GLN A 690 21.63 -3.56 -0.98
N VAL A 691 20.30 -3.47 -1.20
CA VAL A 691 19.40 -4.63 -1.11
C VAL A 691 18.90 -5.01 -2.48
#